data_11061f204f4a9cd690b6b1249fc7d38b
#
_entry.id   11061f204f4a9cd690b6b1249fc7d38b
#
_cell.length_a   1.000
_cell.length_b   1.000
_cell.length_c   1.000
_cell.angle_alpha   90.00
_cell.angle_beta   90.00
_cell.angle_gamma   90.00
#
_symmetry.space_group_name_H-M   'P 1'
#
loop_
_entity.id
_entity.type
_entity.pdbx_description
1 polymer ?
#
loop_
_entity_poly.entity_id
_entity_poly.type
_entity_poly.pdbx_seq_one_letter_code
_entity_poly.pdbx_strand_id
1 'polypeptide(L)'
;MREALDIRVHGIVQGVGFRPFVYRAAKHNLIDGWVLNGIDGVRIHAEGEASDLDDFVLELSEHAPAASRVEEILLDEVPLEGFDSFEIRHSDETSSDATTLISPDLATCDDCIRELFDPDDRRYRYPFINCTNCGPRYTIIDALPYDRPSTSMAAFPMCPTCAHEYADPADRRFHAQPDACFDCGPHIYWKETADAATPTDSDVHENADTNARTRTLRDRYPELEWGSDLTASDAIIERACSWLHDGRILAVKGLGGFHLVCDAANPETLAELRARKRREGKAFAVMAPSLDAVRACCAVSPEEERLLVSPAHPIVLLKKKPGAVFAAGLADDLSELGVMLPYTPLQHLMLAEFGSMLVMTSGNVHDEPIQTDDEAAWKALAGIADAFVGNDRAIETRFDDSVARVIRVGGEAAVQLIRRARGFAPMPIKLARPTNGTGQEHADAPIILAVGPEQKNVLCLLRGDDAFASQHIGDMENAETFDAWLEAKDRLERLFDAKPTVIARDMHPEYLTSKWADEVRRTHGIRVMDAQHHHAHIVSAMAEHGIDDAVIGVAFDGTGYGFDGAIWGGEILIANRVDFERFANLTYVPMPGGAAAVKHPERMAFGALWAFDLIDHPGARPLKDRLGDAANVCASMMERGLNAPSTSSVGRIFDALSALVGICAHARYEGEAAVLFEAAIDGCETRDAYEIAIVKNAATAESTAHDTSVVLLDSEPLFRGVLDDLTAGTPVHVIAAKAHNAFVQAIVQTCLLAQAAYDIRTVVLSGGVFMNRYLIEHTTASLMEAGFTVAINRELPPNDGGLSYGQAAVASARLGSE
;
A
#
# COMPACT_ATOMS: atom_id res chain seq x y z
N MET A 1 5.37 29.20 41.22
CA MET A 1 4.77 30.50 40.75
C MET A 1 3.88 30.12 39.60
N ARG A 2 2.64 30.59 39.64
CA ARG A 2 1.70 30.25 38.54
C ARG A 2 2.11 30.97 37.26
N GLU A 3 2.24 30.24 36.17
CA GLU A 3 2.70 30.69 34.85
C GLU A 3 1.70 30.28 33.81
N ALA A 4 1.80 30.83 32.59
CA ALA A 4 0.94 30.44 31.47
C ALA A 4 1.75 30.18 30.20
N LEU A 5 1.36 29.15 29.48
CA LEU A 5 1.92 28.72 28.17
C LEU A 5 0.85 28.73 27.08
N ASP A 6 1.18 29.29 25.94
CA ASP A 6 0.49 28.99 24.66
C ASP A 6 1.25 27.84 23.99
N ILE A 7 0.60 26.69 23.86
CA ILE A 7 1.19 25.45 23.35
C ILE A 7 0.55 25.16 22.00
N ARG A 8 1.37 24.99 20.96
CA ARG A 8 0.94 24.56 19.65
C ARG A 8 1.49 23.17 19.36
N VAL A 9 0.60 22.23 19.09
CA VAL A 9 0.97 20.85 18.79
C VAL A 9 0.68 20.58 17.33
N HIS A 10 1.74 20.37 16.56
CA HIS A 10 1.70 20.05 15.14
C HIS A 10 1.74 18.54 14.91
N GLY A 11 1.16 18.09 13.78
CA GLY A 11 1.11 16.69 13.40
C GLY A 11 -0.32 16.15 13.27
N ILE A 12 -0.46 14.83 13.41
CA ILE A 12 -1.76 14.18 13.36
C ILE A 12 -2.37 14.19 14.76
N VAL A 13 -3.02 15.27 15.09
CA VAL A 13 -3.56 15.54 16.42
C VAL A 13 -5.07 15.88 16.38
N GLN A 14 -5.68 15.82 15.17
CA GLN A 14 -7.11 16.01 14.99
C GLN A 14 -7.81 14.73 14.57
N GLY A 15 -9.05 14.51 15.05
CA GLY A 15 -9.82 13.28 14.74
C GLY A 15 -9.32 11.99 15.39
N VAL A 16 -8.28 12.07 16.25
CA VAL A 16 -7.59 10.95 16.89
C VAL A 16 -7.71 10.95 18.42
N GLY A 17 -8.69 11.69 18.96
CA GLY A 17 -8.92 11.78 20.41
C GLY A 17 -7.91 12.66 21.17
N PHE A 18 -7.15 13.51 20.48
CA PHE A 18 -6.11 14.32 21.10
C PHE A 18 -6.68 15.39 22.04
N ARG A 19 -7.73 16.14 21.65
CA ARG A 19 -8.38 17.14 22.54
C ARG A 19 -8.92 16.54 23.85
N PRO A 20 -9.68 15.40 23.83
CA PRO A 20 -10.05 14.72 25.07
C PRO A 20 -8.85 14.24 25.89
N PHE A 21 -7.78 13.83 25.24
CA PHE A 21 -6.54 13.46 25.91
C PHE A 21 -5.91 14.68 26.62
N VAL A 22 -5.75 15.79 25.92
CA VAL A 22 -5.26 17.06 26.51
C VAL A 22 -6.11 17.48 27.71
N TYR A 23 -7.43 17.38 27.59
CA TYR A 23 -8.35 17.70 28.70
C TYR A 23 -8.09 16.83 29.94
N ARG A 24 -7.89 15.51 29.75
CA ARG A 24 -7.59 14.60 30.85
C ARG A 24 -6.21 14.85 31.45
N ALA A 25 -5.21 15.08 30.61
CA ALA A 25 -3.85 15.42 31.03
C ALA A 25 -3.83 16.73 31.83
N ALA A 26 -4.56 17.75 31.38
CA ALA A 26 -4.69 19.02 32.11
C ALA A 26 -5.34 18.83 33.49
N LYS A 27 -6.39 18.01 33.57
CA LYS A 27 -7.01 17.67 34.87
C LYS A 27 -6.09 16.88 35.78
N HIS A 28 -5.29 15.95 35.23
CA HIS A 28 -4.33 15.17 35.98
C HIS A 28 -3.21 16.03 36.56
N ASN A 29 -2.70 16.99 35.80
CA ASN A 29 -1.62 17.89 36.16
C ASN A 29 -2.10 19.21 36.78
N LEU A 30 -3.36 19.33 37.14
CA LEU A 30 -3.95 20.53 37.78
C LEU A 30 -3.77 21.82 36.94
N ILE A 31 -3.85 21.72 35.65
CA ILE A 31 -3.76 22.80 34.70
C ILE A 31 -5.16 23.37 34.40
N ASP A 32 -5.26 24.71 34.42
CA ASP A 32 -6.44 25.43 33.96
C ASP A 32 -6.20 26.04 32.59
N GLY A 33 -7.27 26.36 31.83
CA GLY A 33 -7.13 26.95 30.49
C GLY A 33 -8.07 26.31 29.47
N TRP A 34 -7.57 26.15 28.25
CA TRP A 34 -8.41 25.61 27.19
C TRP A 34 -7.58 24.92 26.10
N VAL A 35 -8.28 24.04 25.34
CA VAL A 35 -7.76 23.40 24.13
C VAL A 35 -8.75 23.58 22.99
N LEU A 36 -8.26 23.85 21.78
CA LEU A 36 -9.07 23.88 20.55
C LEU A 36 -8.29 23.30 19.37
N ASN A 37 -9.02 22.89 18.33
CA ASN A 37 -8.39 22.61 17.05
C ASN A 37 -8.11 23.93 16.33
N GLY A 38 -6.86 24.17 16.04
CA GLY A 38 -6.39 25.21 15.16
C GLY A 38 -6.27 24.70 13.72
N ILE A 39 -5.83 25.55 12.85
CA ILE A 39 -5.73 25.31 11.42
C ILE A 39 -4.60 24.31 11.10
N ASP A 40 -3.52 24.37 11.86
CA ASP A 40 -2.24 23.67 11.67
C ASP A 40 -1.98 22.61 12.75
N GLY A 41 -2.96 22.35 13.62
CA GLY A 41 -2.80 21.39 14.69
C GLY A 41 -3.75 21.65 15.85
N VAL A 42 -3.26 21.45 17.09
CA VAL A 42 -4.00 21.74 18.32
C VAL A 42 -3.34 22.89 19.06
N ARG A 43 -4.15 23.87 19.45
CA ARG A 43 -3.71 24.99 20.28
C ARG A 43 -4.24 24.84 21.70
N ILE A 44 -3.36 25.09 22.67
CA ILE A 44 -3.65 24.93 24.10
C ILE A 44 -3.17 26.20 24.82
N HIS A 45 -4.02 26.79 25.64
CA HIS A 45 -3.60 27.76 26.65
C HIS A 45 -3.61 27.04 28.00
N ALA A 46 -2.48 26.99 28.66
CA ALA A 46 -2.28 26.24 29.90
C ALA A 46 -1.78 27.15 31.01
N GLU A 47 -2.46 27.16 32.14
CA GLU A 47 -2.09 27.92 33.35
C GLU A 47 -1.92 26.98 34.54
N GLY A 48 -0.75 27.01 35.19
CA GLY A 48 -0.44 26.15 36.35
C GLY A 48 0.82 26.59 37.11
N GLU A 49 1.21 25.84 38.14
CA GLU A 49 2.53 25.95 38.71
C GLU A 49 3.57 25.44 37.69
N ALA A 50 4.78 26.02 37.68
CA ALA A 50 5.81 25.68 36.69
C ALA A 50 6.10 24.18 36.59
N SER A 51 6.16 23.44 37.71
CA SER A 51 6.36 21.97 37.72
C SER A 51 5.22 21.21 37.07
N ASP A 52 3.98 21.66 37.27
CA ASP A 52 2.77 21.00 36.76
C ASP A 52 2.64 21.23 35.24
N LEU A 53 3.10 22.43 34.77
CA LEU A 53 3.20 22.73 33.33
C LEU A 53 4.27 21.86 32.64
N ASP A 54 5.43 21.66 33.27
CA ASP A 54 6.48 20.77 32.74
C ASP A 54 6.00 19.34 32.62
N ASP A 55 5.35 18.80 33.68
CA ASP A 55 4.78 17.44 33.67
C ASP A 55 3.67 17.32 32.63
N PHE A 56 2.83 18.33 32.46
CA PHE A 56 1.78 18.37 31.43
C PHE A 56 2.36 18.32 30.02
N VAL A 57 3.37 19.12 29.69
CA VAL A 57 4.04 19.13 28.39
C VAL A 57 4.71 17.78 28.11
N LEU A 58 5.34 17.17 29.12
CA LEU A 58 5.92 15.85 29.00
C LEU A 58 4.85 14.80 28.72
N GLU A 59 3.71 14.83 29.40
CA GLU A 59 2.58 13.93 29.16
C GLU A 59 2.04 14.08 27.74
N LEU A 60 1.94 15.31 27.19
CA LEU A 60 1.52 15.57 25.83
C LEU A 60 2.45 14.90 24.78
N SER A 61 3.75 14.81 25.06
CA SER A 61 4.72 14.22 24.16
C SER A 61 4.84 12.70 24.28
N GLU A 62 4.81 12.17 25.50
CA GLU A 62 5.12 10.75 25.78
C GLU A 62 3.89 9.83 25.80
N HIS A 63 2.70 10.37 26.14
CA HIS A 63 1.49 9.59 26.34
C HIS A 63 0.36 9.95 25.37
N ALA A 64 0.72 10.58 24.25
CA ALA A 64 -0.24 10.91 23.21
C ALA A 64 -1.02 9.67 22.72
N PRO A 65 -2.30 9.81 22.32
CA PRO A 65 -3.09 8.69 21.83
C PRO A 65 -2.36 7.91 20.72
N ALA A 66 -2.42 6.58 20.73
CA ALA A 66 -1.72 5.72 19.78
C ALA A 66 -2.06 6.02 18.30
N ALA A 67 -3.20 6.66 18.04
CA ALA A 67 -3.63 7.11 16.73
C ALA A 67 -3.08 8.49 16.35
N SER A 68 -2.46 9.21 17.28
CA SER A 68 -1.86 10.52 17.03
C SER A 68 -0.38 10.38 16.66
N ARG A 69 0.10 11.37 15.91
CA ARG A 69 1.54 11.55 15.63
C ARG A 69 1.88 12.99 15.93
N VAL A 70 2.50 13.23 17.08
CA VAL A 70 3.01 14.55 17.45
C VAL A 70 4.34 14.72 16.72
N GLU A 71 4.42 15.73 15.84
CA GLU A 71 5.64 16.03 15.07
C GLU A 71 6.44 17.13 15.77
N GLU A 72 5.75 18.12 16.32
CA GLU A 72 6.38 19.26 17.00
C GLU A 72 5.45 19.81 18.08
N ILE A 73 6.05 20.27 19.18
CA ILE A 73 5.37 21.04 20.24
C ILE A 73 6.11 22.36 20.38
N LEU A 74 5.43 23.46 20.05
CA LEU A 74 5.93 24.82 20.24
C LEU A 74 5.37 25.41 21.53
N LEU A 75 6.21 26.05 22.33
CA LEU A 75 5.88 26.61 23.63
C LEU A 75 6.21 28.11 23.64
N ASP A 76 5.21 28.92 23.89
CA ASP A 76 5.38 30.37 24.09
C ASP A 76 4.90 30.75 25.50
N GLU A 77 5.74 31.46 26.28
CA GLU A 77 5.33 32.06 27.55
C GLU A 77 4.36 33.22 27.30
N VAL A 78 3.21 33.19 27.95
CA VAL A 78 2.16 34.22 27.79
C VAL A 78 1.68 34.73 29.15
N PRO A 79 1.04 35.90 29.18
CA PRO A 79 0.44 36.42 30.43
C PRO A 79 -0.72 35.51 30.89
N LEU A 80 -0.88 35.36 32.21
CA LEU A 80 -2.02 34.72 32.85
C LEU A 80 -3.32 35.43 32.46
N GLU A 81 -4.31 34.70 32.01
CA GLU A 81 -5.69 35.16 31.74
C GLU A 81 -6.63 34.91 32.94
N GLY A 82 -6.26 33.98 33.83
CA GLY A 82 -6.95 33.73 35.08
C GLY A 82 -8.08 32.73 34.98
N PHE A 83 -7.83 31.61 34.35
CA PHE A 83 -8.79 30.49 34.27
C PHE A 83 -8.88 29.75 35.61
N ASP A 84 -10.11 29.32 35.94
CA ASP A 84 -10.45 28.53 37.12
C ASP A 84 -10.71 27.05 36.80
N SER A 85 -10.67 26.68 35.49
CA SER A 85 -10.88 25.31 35.01
C SER A 85 -10.35 25.14 33.60
N PHE A 86 -10.15 23.88 33.20
CA PHE A 86 -9.77 23.56 31.83
C PHE A 86 -11.02 23.24 30.97
N GLU A 87 -11.08 23.79 29.76
CA GLU A 87 -12.22 23.59 28.86
C GLU A 87 -11.80 23.20 27.44
N ILE A 88 -12.69 22.49 26.71
CA ILE A 88 -12.52 22.24 25.28
C ILE A 88 -13.35 23.28 24.52
N ARG A 89 -12.69 24.10 23.71
CA ARG A 89 -13.33 25.13 22.88
C ARG A 89 -13.65 24.61 21.49
N HIS A 90 -14.65 25.24 20.85
CA HIS A 90 -14.92 24.99 19.43
C HIS A 90 -13.74 25.41 18.57
N SER A 91 -13.58 24.71 17.43
CA SER A 91 -12.51 24.98 16.46
C SER A 91 -12.62 26.42 15.92
N ASP A 92 -11.50 27.05 15.67
CA ASP A 92 -11.45 28.41 15.12
C ASP A 92 -11.53 28.34 13.59
N GLU A 93 -12.60 28.83 12.99
CA GLU A 93 -12.90 28.74 11.54
C GLU A 93 -12.28 29.90 10.72
N THR A 94 -11.48 30.75 11.32
CA THR A 94 -11.14 32.07 10.77
C THR A 94 -9.97 32.13 9.78
N SER A 95 -9.36 31.02 9.34
CA SER A 95 -8.36 31.08 8.27
C SER A 95 -8.47 29.94 7.26
N SER A 96 -8.37 30.28 5.99
CA SER A 96 -8.61 29.43 4.82
C SER A 96 -7.40 28.66 4.27
N ASP A 97 -6.23 28.72 4.90
CA ASP A 97 -4.97 28.28 4.25
C ASP A 97 -4.34 27.00 4.79
N ALA A 98 -4.88 26.39 5.85
CA ALA A 98 -4.30 25.17 6.41
C ALA A 98 -5.04 23.90 6.00
N THR A 99 -4.27 22.87 5.74
CA THR A 99 -4.77 21.53 5.35
C THR A 99 -5.06 20.72 6.61
N THR A 100 -6.34 20.52 6.93
CA THR A 100 -6.72 19.57 8.00
C THR A 100 -6.34 18.15 7.57
N LEU A 101 -5.45 17.50 8.34
CA LEU A 101 -5.05 16.12 8.08
C LEU A 101 -6.16 15.14 8.46
N ILE A 102 -6.43 14.18 7.59
CA ILE A 102 -7.43 13.13 7.81
C ILE A 102 -6.71 11.89 8.32
N SER A 103 -7.13 11.41 9.50
CA SER A 103 -6.65 10.14 10.04
C SER A 103 -7.07 8.97 9.13
N PRO A 104 -6.21 7.96 8.92
CA PRO A 104 -6.63 6.70 8.30
C PRO A 104 -7.62 5.96 9.18
N ASP A 105 -8.26 4.93 8.62
CA ASP A 105 -9.06 3.98 9.40
C ASP A 105 -8.17 3.18 10.34
N LEU A 106 -8.63 3.00 11.57
CA LEU A 106 -7.88 2.36 12.65
C LEU A 106 -8.56 1.06 13.08
N ALA A 107 -7.77 0.05 13.40
CA ALA A 107 -8.28 -1.19 13.97
C ALA A 107 -9.00 -0.95 15.31
N THR A 108 -9.92 -1.85 15.66
CA THR A 108 -10.64 -1.83 16.93
C THR A 108 -9.64 -1.90 18.10
N CYS A 109 -9.67 -0.92 18.99
CA CYS A 109 -8.75 -0.85 20.13
C CYS A 109 -9.14 -1.84 21.25
N ASP A 110 -8.17 -2.17 22.13
CA ASP A 110 -8.36 -3.13 23.22
C ASP A 110 -9.53 -2.80 24.14
N ASP A 111 -9.78 -1.51 24.41
CA ASP A 111 -10.94 -1.09 25.22
C ASP A 111 -12.26 -1.42 24.54
N CYS A 112 -12.38 -1.18 23.23
CA CYS A 112 -13.57 -1.54 22.49
C CYS A 112 -13.71 -3.05 22.32
N ILE A 113 -12.60 -3.81 22.19
CA ILE A 113 -12.63 -5.29 22.18
C ILE A 113 -13.11 -5.81 23.54
N ARG A 114 -12.62 -5.25 24.65
CA ARG A 114 -13.07 -5.64 25.99
C ARG A 114 -14.58 -5.43 26.17
N GLU A 115 -15.11 -4.25 25.81
CA GLU A 115 -16.54 -3.95 25.88
C GLU A 115 -17.35 -4.81 24.89
N LEU A 116 -16.80 -5.12 23.70
CA LEU A 116 -17.45 -5.99 22.72
C LEU A 116 -17.76 -7.39 23.29
N PHE A 117 -16.92 -7.88 24.20
CA PHE A 117 -17.07 -9.21 24.81
C PHE A 117 -17.52 -9.17 26.27
N ASP A 118 -17.82 -8.01 26.84
CA ASP A 118 -18.34 -7.85 28.20
C ASP A 118 -19.87 -7.91 28.19
N PRO A 119 -20.51 -8.97 28.76
CA PRO A 119 -21.97 -9.09 28.78
C PRO A 119 -22.69 -7.98 29.55
N ASP A 120 -21.98 -7.26 30.42
CA ASP A 120 -22.53 -6.17 31.22
C ASP A 120 -22.47 -4.82 30.47
N ASP A 121 -21.76 -4.74 29.34
CA ASP A 121 -21.68 -3.53 28.52
C ASP A 121 -22.88 -3.42 27.58
N ARG A 122 -23.40 -2.20 27.42
CA ARG A 122 -24.56 -1.92 26.54
C ARG A 122 -24.26 -2.15 25.06
N ARG A 123 -22.99 -2.22 24.65
CA ARG A 123 -22.53 -2.52 23.29
C ARG A 123 -21.98 -3.94 23.18
N TYR A 124 -22.30 -4.79 24.16
CA TYR A 124 -21.97 -6.22 24.09
C TYR A 124 -22.36 -6.79 22.72
N ARG A 125 -21.37 -7.37 22.03
CA ARG A 125 -21.50 -7.97 20.70
C ARG A 125 -22.05 -7.03 19.60
N TYR A 126 -21.96 -5.70 19.79
CA TYR A 126 -22.37 -4.74 18.76
C TYR A 126 -21.32 -4.64 17.63
N PRO A 127 -21.64 -5.01 16.35
CA PRO A 127 -20.66 -5.16 15.27
C PRO A 127 -20.01 -3.85 14.80
N PHE A 128 -20.40 -2.70 15.36
CA PHE A 128 -19.90 -1.37 14.98
C PHE A 128 -19.41 -0.56 16.19
N ILE A 129 -19.12 -1.22 17.32
CA ILE A 129 -18.55 -0.54 18.50
C ILE A 129 -17.24 0.16 18.12
N ASN A 130 -17.06 1.39 18.59
CA ASN A 130 -15.85 2.18 18.38
C ASN A 130 -15.74 3.29 19.44
N CYS A 131 -14.63 4.03 19.40
CA CYS A 131 -14.39 5.23 20.20
C CYS A 131 -13.50 6.22 19.43
N THR A 132 -12.98 7.25 20.08
CA THR A 132 -12.06 8.22 19.46
C THR A 132 -10.74 7.61 19.01
N ASN A 133 -10.32 6.48 19.57
CA ASN A 133 -9.03 5.84 19.30
C ASN A 133 -9.09 4.76 18.22
N CYS A 134 -10.26 4.40 17.69
CA CYS A 134 -10.40 3.29 16.75
C CYS A 134 -11.59 3.48 15.81
N GLY A 135 -11.70 2.58 14.83
CA GLY A 135 -12.81 2.51 13.88
C GLY A 135 -12.60 3.34 12.61
N PRO A 136 -13.64 3.51 11.81
CA PRO A 136 -13.58 4.17 10.51
C PRO A 136 -13.34 5.67 10.62
N ARG A 137 -12.60 6.21 9.65
CA ARG A 137 -12.29 7.64 9.47
C ARG A 137 -12.42 8.01 7.99
N TYR A 138 -11.39 7.70 7.20
CA TYR A 138 -11.32 8.04 5.79
C TYR A 138 -12.38 7.31 4.96
N THR A 139 -12.75 6.10 5.33
CA THR A 139 -13.79 5.33 4.62
C THR A 139 -15.19 5.87 4.81
N ILE A 140 -15.43 6.72 5.82
CA ILE A 140 -16.75 7.29 6.10
C ILE A 140 -16.88 8.80 5.87
N ILE A 141 -15.74 9.50 5.65
CA ILE A 141 -15.76 10.96 5.46
C ILE A 141 -16.26 11.32 4.06
N ASP A 142 -17.17 12.28 3.95
CA ASP A 142 -17.63 12.85 2.68
C ASP A 142 -16.99 14.23 2.43
N ALA A 143 -16.87 15.06 3.47
CA ALA A 143 -16.30 16.40 3.39
C ALA A 143 -15.60 16.79 4.69
N LEU A 144 -14.72 17.80 4.62
CA LEU A 144 -14.16 18.49 5.79
C LEU A 144 -15.06 19.65 6.20
N PRO A 145 -15.11 20.01 7.51
CA PRO A 145 -14.42 19.38 8.63
C PRO A 145 -14.95 17.98 8.94
N TYR A 146 -14.10 17.12 9.57
CA TYR A 146 -14.46 15.76 9.99
C TYR A 146 -15.44 15.82 11.17
N ASP A 147 -16.72 16.05 10.88
CA ASP A 147 -17.83 16.05 11.82
C ASP A 147 -18.92 15.09 11.33
N ARG A 148 -19.72 14.53 12.26
CA ARG A 148 -20.71 13.49 11.95
C ARG A 148 -21.63 13.83 10.76
N PRO A 149 -22.15 15.07 10.61
CA PRO A 149 -22.94 15.44 9.44
C PRO A 149 -22.20 15.36 8.10
N SER A 150 -20.87 15.45 8.12
CA SER A 150 -20.00 15.34 6.94
C SER A 150 -19.46 13.91 6.74
N THR A 151 -20.14 12.91 7.30
CA THR A 151 -19.76 11.49 7.18
C THR A 151 -20.98 10.65 6.82
N SER A 152 -20.76 9.40 6.40
CA SER A 152 -21.85 8.42 6.18
C SER A 152 -22.65 8.13 7.45
N MET A 153 -22.17 8.54 8.64
CA MET A 153 -22.92 8.45 9.91
C MET A 153 -24.02 9.50 10.06
N ALA A 154 -24.11 10.47 9.16
CA ALA A 154 -25.21 11.43 9.12
C ALA A 154 -26.60 10.76 9.01
N ALA A 155 -26.64 9.59 8.37
CA ALA A 155 -27.86 8.78 8.23
C ALA A 155 -28.32 8.12 9.56
N PHE A 156 -27.50 8.17 10.62
CA PHE A 156 -27.74 7.48 11.90
C PHE A 156 -27.83 8.49 13.06
N PRO A 157 -29.03 9.07 13.34
CA PRO A 157 -29.22 9.99 14.46
C PRO A 157 -28.94 9.29 15.79
N MET A 158 -28.15 9.92 16.65
CA MET A 158 -27.79 9.34 17.96
C MET A 158 -28.99 9.22 18.88
N CYS A 159 -29.11 8.11 19.62
CA CYS A 159 -29.99 7.99 20.75
C CYS A 159 -29.52 8.90 21.92
N PRO A 160 -30.40 9.21 22.90
CA PRO A 160 -30.04 10.12 24.00
C PRO A 160 -28.75 9.70 24.76
N THR A 161 -28.54 8.40 24.92
CA THR A 161 -27.35 7.88 25.65
C THR A 161 -26.05 8.09 24.85
N CYS A 162 -26.04 7.73 23.57
CA CYS A 162 -24.86 7.99 22.70
C CYS A 162 -24.61 9.49 22.55
N ALA A 163 -25.66 10.32 22.44
CA ALA A 163 -25.54 11.78 22.39
C ALA A 163 -24.93 12.37 23.68
N HIS A 164 -25.22 11.76 24.85
CA HIS A 164 -24.63 12.17 26.11
C HIS A 164 -23.13 11.80 26.15
N GLU A 165 -22.75 10.55 25.82
CA GLU A 165 -21.34 10.10 25.73
C GLU A 165 -20.56 10.94 24.71
N TYR A 166 -21.16 11.25 23.58
CA TYR A 166 -20.56 12.10 22.54
C TYR A 166 -20.28 13.53 23.03
N ALA A 167 -21.10 14.06 23.93
CA ALA A 167 -20.98 15.42 24.46
C ALA A 167 -20.16 15.52 25.76
N ASP A 168 -19.88 14.39 26.44
CA ASP A 168 -19.15 14.38 27.71
C ASP A 168 -17.62 14.30 27.48
N PRO A 169 -16.84 15.36 27.80
CA PRO A 169 -15.38 15.37 27.62
C PRO A 169 -14.65 14.30 28.43
N ALA A 170 -15.26 13.75 29.49
CA ALA A 170 -14.70 12.69 30.30
C ALA A 170 -14.89 11.30 29.65
N ASP A 171 -15.84 11.17 28.72
CA ASP A 171 -16.11 9.91 28.04
C ASP A 171 -15.09 9.68 26.91
N ARG A 172 -14.67 8.42 26.71
CA ARG A 172 -13.76 8.02 25.63
C ARG A 172 -14.41 8.09 24.24
N ARG A 173 -15.70 8.34 24.16
CA ARG A 173 -16.47 8.56 22.91
C ARG A 173 -16.75 10.03 22.64
N PHE A 174 -16.20 10.92 23.43
CA PHE A 174 -16.33 12.36 23.21
C PHE A 174 -15.92 12.73 21.78
N HIS A 175 -16.85 13.28 21.00
CA HIS A 175 -16.66 13.61 19.57
C HIS A 175 -16.18 12.44 18.70
N ALA A 176 -16.45 11.18 19.06
CA ALA A 176 -16.24 10.05 18.20
C ALA A 176 -17.32 10.00 17.11
N GLN A 177 -17.01 10.47 15.91
CA GLN A 177 -18.00 10.62 14.83
C GLN A 177 -18.76 9.33 14.49
N PRO A 178 -18.10 8.14 14.49
CA PRO A 178 -18.82 6.89 14.22
C PRO A 178 -19.53 6.28 15.44
N ASP A 179 -19.52 6.93 16.63
CA ASP A 179 -20.14 6.37 17.83
C ASP A 179 -21.63 6.03 17.62
N ALA A 180 -22.02 4.84 18.09
CA ALA A 180 -23.36 4.28 17.93
C ALA A 180 -23.59 3.07 18.86
N CYS A 181 -24.82 2.57 18.88
CA CYS A 181 -25.24 1.32 19.52
C CYS A 181 -26.36 0.66 18.71
N PHE A 182 -26.89 -0.49 19.15
CA PHE A 182 -27.99 -1.18 18.47
C PHE A 182 -29.23 -0.27 18.22
N ASP A 183 -29.52 0.71 19.08
CA ASP A 183 -30.70 1.56 18.93
C ASP A 183 -30.54 2.64 17.86
N CYS A 184 -29.30 3.08 17.57
CA CYS A 184 -29.10 4.30 16.76
C CYS A 184 -28.03 4.19 15.68
N GLY A 185 -27.40 3.04 15.53
CA GLY A 185 -26.29 2.88 14.61
C GLY A 185 -26.56 1.91 13.47
N PRO A 186 -25.51 1.61 12.70
CA PRO A 186 -25.60 0.65 11.61
C PRO A 186 -25.95 -0.76 12.08
N HIS A 187 -26.56 -1.53 11.18
CA HIS A 187 -26.93 -2.91 11.40
C HIS A 187 -26.39 -3.80 10.29
N ILE A 188 -26.03 -5.04 10.65
CA ILE A 188 -25.68 -6.06 9.66
C ILE A 188 -26.96 -6.65 9.06
N TYR A 189 -26.84 -7.20 7.84
CA TYR A 189 -27.89 -7.96 7.20
C TYR A 189 -27.36 -9.28 6.63
N TRP A 190 -28.27 -10.24 6.47
CA TRP A 190 -28.06 -11.47 5.71
C TRP A 190 -28.82 -11.46 4.40
N LYS A 191 -28.18 -11.90 3.31
CA LYS A 191 -28.80 -12.08 2.00
C LYS A 191 -28.19 -13.29 1.30
N GLU A 192 -29.00 -14.28 0.92
CA GLU A 192 -28.54 -15.42 0.12
C GLU A 192 -28.48 -15.05 -1.36
N THR A 193 -27.52 -15.64 -2.08
CA THR A 193 -27.34 -15.37 -3.51
C THR A 193 -28.51 -15.93 -4.33
N ALA A 194 -29.11 -17.05 -3.90
CA ALA A 194 -30.27 -17.66 -4.57
C ALA A 194 -31.52 -16.75 -4.54
N ASP A 195 -31.62 -15.83 -3.57
CA ASP A 195 -32.68 -14.86 -3.46
C ASP A 195 -32.48 -13.62 -4.35
N ALA A 196 -31.39 -13.58 -5.11
CA ALA A 196 -31.14 -12.55 -6.12
C ALA A 196 -32.04 -12.76 -7.35
N ALA A 197 -33.35 -12.61 -7.21
CA ALA A 197 -34.18 -12.24 -8.34
C ALA A 197 -33.60 -10.90 -8.84
N THR A 198 -33.04 -10.92 -10.03
CA THR A 198 -32.53 -9.75 -10.74
C THR A 198 -33.56 -8.62 -10.61
N PRO A 199 -33.18 -7.43 -10.08
CA PRO A 199 -34.01 -6.25 -10.32
C PRO A 199 -34.12 -6.15 -11.86
N THR A 200 -35.34 -6.15 -12.36
CA THR A 200 -35.57 -5.93 -13.79
C THR A 200 -35.08 -4.54 -14.15
N ASP A 201 -34.43 -4.38 -15.31
CA ASP A 201 -33.87 -3.12 -15.86
C ASP A 201 -34.85 -1.91 -15.86
N SER A 202 -36.05 -2.05 -15.33
CA SER A 202 -37.11 -1.04 -15.29
C SER A 202 -37.06 -0.10 -14.08
N ASP A 203 -36.20 -0.32 -13.08
CA ASP A 203 -36.21 0.46 -11.83
C ASP A 203 -35.02 1.42 -11.66
N VAL A 204 -34.17 1.52 -12.66
CA VAL A 204 -33.13 2.57 -12.69
C VAL A 204 -33.74 3.87 -13.17
N HIS A 205 -34.56 4.51 -12.36
CA HIS A 205 -34.90 5.89 -12.55
C HIS A 205 -33.83 6.78 -11.92
N GLU A 206 -33.06 7.43 -12.78
CA GLU A 206 -32.32 8.65 -12.49
C GLU A 206 -33.31 9.70 -11.89
N ASN A 207 -33.41 9.70 -10.59
CA ASN A 207 -33.85 10.87 -9.85
C ASN A 207 -32.73 11.22 -8.89
N ALA A 208 -31.97 12.26 -9.26
CA ALA A 208 -31.11 13.00 -8.36
C ALA A 208 -31.97 13.65 -7.26
N ASP A 209 -32.47 12.82 -6.35
CA ASP A 209 -33.22 13.28 -5.18
C ASP A 209 -32.20 13.75 -4.15
N THR A 210 -32.24 15.03 -3.83
CA THR A 210 -31.41 15.68 -2.79
C THR A 210 -31.61 15.04 -1.41
N ASN A 211 -32.60 14.16 -1.23
CA ASN A 211 -32.85 13.38 -0.02
C ASN A 211 -32.21 11.98 0.00
N ALA A 212 -31.49 11.59 -1.04
CA ALA A 212 -30.88 10.25 -1.11
C ALA A 212 -29.85 9.98 0.00
N ARG A 213 -29.18 11.02 0.50
CA ARG A 213 -28.14 10.93 1.56
C ARG A 213 -28.66 10.58 2.97
N THR A 214 -29.97 10.64 3.20
CA THR A 214 -30.57 10.39 4.53
C THR A 214 -31.25 9.02 4.63
N ARG A 215 -31.33 8.26 3.54
CA ARG A 215 -31.94 6.93 3.52
C ARG A 215 -30.86 5.86 3.58
N THR A 216 -30.93 5.01 4.60
CA THR A 216 -30.06 3.84 4.74
C THR A 216 -30.48 2.73 3.76
N LEU A 217 -29.60 1.72 3.56
CA LEU A 217 -29.96 0.52 2.81
C LEU A 217 -31.18 -0.20 3.44
N ARG A 218 -31.28 -0.16 4.77
CA ARG A 218 -32.41 -0.73 5.52
C ARG A 218 -33.76 -0.06 5.18
N ASP A 219 -33.74 1.24 4.91
CA ASP A 219 -34.96 1.95 4.48
C ASP A 219 -35.38 1.56 3.06
N ARG A 220 -34.43 1.13 2.21
CA ARG A 220 -34.67 0.69 0.83
C ARG A 220 -35.08 -0.79 0.75
N TYR A 221 -34.53 -1.64 1.62
CA TYR A 221 -34.71 -3.09 1.63
C TYR A 221 -35.11 -3.59 3.03
N PRO A 222 -36.28 -3.18 3.55
CA PRO A 222 -36.76 -3.59 4.88
C PRO A 222 -37.05 -5.11 4.96
N GLU A 223 -37.22 -5.78 3.80
CA GLU A 223 -37.48 -7.22 3.71
C GLU A 223 -36.22 -8.09 3.93
N LEU A 224 -35.02 -7.53 3.89
CA LEU A 224 -33.82 -8.28 4.26
C LEU A 224 -33.85 -8.67 5.74
N GLU A 225 -33.16 -9.73 6.07
CA GLU A 225 -32.96 -10.15 7.45
C GLU A 225 -31.91 -9.22 8.11
N TRP A 226 -32.36 -8.34 9.00
CA TRP A 226 -31.54 -7.35 9.68
C TRP A 226 -31.20 -7.75 11.11
N GLY A 227 -29.90 -7.62 11.49
CA GLY A 227 -29.42 -7.76 12.86
C GLY A 227 -29.76 -6.53 13.70
N SER A 228 -31.05 -6.24 13.87
CA SER A 228 -31.56 -5.01 14.49
C SER A 228 -31.39 -4.93 16.00
N ASP A 229 -31.05 -6.01 16.63
CA ASP A 229 -30.74 -6.13 18.05
C ASP A 229 -29.70 -7.25 18.27
N LEU A 230 -29.27 -7.44 19.51
CA LEU A 230 -28.28 -8.44 19.87
C LEU A 230 -28.65 -9.84 19.36
N THR A 231 -29.86 -10.30 19.59
CA THR A 231 -30.30 -11.66 19.25
C THR A 231 -30.33 -11.89 17.73
N ALA A 232 -30.85 -10.92 17.00
CA ALA A 232 -30.91 -10.99 15.53
C ALA A 232 -29.51 -10.88 14.89
N SER A 233 -28.65 -10.04 15.46
CA SER A 233 -27.25 -9.92 15.02
C SER A 233 -26.46 -11.18 15.26
N ASP A 234 -26.58 -11.80 16.44
CA ASP A 234 -25.93 -13.07 16.77
C ASP A 234 -26.42 -14.19 15.88
N ALA A 235 -27.72 -14.29 15.59
CA ALA A 235 -28.25 -15.29 14.68
C ALA A 235 -27.65 -15.20 13.26
N ILE A 236 -27.38 -13.99 12.77
CA ILE A 236 -26.68 -13.77 11.48
C ILE A 236 -25.23 -14.25 11.57
N ILE A 237 -24.51 -13.89 12.66
CA ILE A 237 -23.10 -14.26 12.85
C ILE A 237 -22.95 -15.79 13.00
N GLU A 238 -23.80 -16.43 13.80
CA GLU A 238 -23.80 -17.88 13.98
C GLU A 238 -24.09 -18.61 12.65
N ARG A 239 -25.06 -18.13 11.87
CA ARG A 239 -25.36 -18.67 10.54
C ARG A 239 -24.18 -18.51 9.59
N ALA A 240 -23.56 -17.34 9.57
CA ALA A 240 -22.38 -17.08 8.75
C ALA A 240 -21.25 -18.07 9.09
N CYS A 241 -20.95 -18.26 10.37
CA CYS A 241 -19.93 -19.20 10.82
C CYS A 241 -20.30 -20.66 10.51
N SER A 242 -21.58 -21.05 10.67
CA SER A 242 -22.06 -22.38 10.27
C SER A 242 -21.86 -22.62 8.78
N TRP A 243 -22.19 -21.64 7.92
CA TRP A 243 -21.99 -21.75 6.48
C TRP A 243 -20.51 -21.84 6.09
N LEU A 244 -19.64 -21.12 6.78
CA LEU A 244 -18.19 -21.22 6.58
C LEU A 244 -17.67 -22.62 6.95
N HIS A 245 -18.14 -23.21 8.07
CA HIS A 245 -17.82 -24.61 8.44
C HIS A 245 -18.36 -25.63 7.43
N ASP A 246 -19.51 -25.34 6.80
CA ASP A 246 -20.07 -26.17 5.72
C ASP A 246 -19.33 -26.00 4.38
N GLY A 247 -18.22 -25.23 4.33
CA GLY A 247 -17.42 -25.01 3.13
C GLY A 247 -18.02 -24.00 2.15
N ARG A 248 -18.91 -23.11 2.60
CA ARG A 248 -19.47 -22.04 1.77
C ARG A 248 -18.53 -20.84 1.70
N ILE A 249 -18.73 -20.02 0.67
CA ILE A 249 -18.02 -18.76 0.45
C ILE A 249 -18.96 -17.60 0.73
N LEU A 250 -18.59 -16.70 1.63
CA LEU A 250 -19.38 -15.52 1.97
C LEU A 250 -18.74 -14.24 1.44
N ALA A 251 -19.58 -13.25 1.10
CA ALA A 251 -19.15 -11.87 0.89
C ALA A 251 -19.47 -11.05 2.16
N VAL A 252 -18.46 -10.59 2.85
CA VAL A 252 -18.58 -9.84 4.12
C VAL A 252 -18.14 -8.39 3.91
N LYS A 253 -19.01 -7.42 4.23
CA LYS A 253 -18.71 -5.98 4.09
C LYS A 253 -17.78 -5.51 5.20
N GLY A 254 -16.56 -5.10 4.83
CA GLY A 254 -15.55 -4.53 5.72
C GLY A 254 -15.63 -3.01 5.84
N LEU A 255 -14.48 -2.36 6.12
CA LEU A 255 -14.37 -0.89 6.17
C LEU A 255 -14.32 -0.28 4.77
N GLY A 256 -13.45 -0.78 3.90
CA GLY A 256 -13.18 -0.21 2.58
C GLY A 256 -13.80 -0.96 1.40
N GLY A 257 -14.56 -2.01 1.65
CA GLY A 257 -15.20 -2.84 0.63
C GLY A 257 -15.60 -4.21 1.16
N PHE A 258 -16.13 -5.04 0.28
CA PHE A 258 -16.47 -6.43 0.57
C PHE A 258 -15.25 -7.34 0.55
N HIS A 259 -15.21 -8.33 1.43
CA HIS A 259 -14.26 -9.44 1.39
C HIS A 259 -14.98 -10.73 1.01
N LEU A 260 -14.32 -11.55 0.21
CA LEU A 260 -14.70 -12.96 0.04
C LEU A 260 -14.02 -13.78 1.13
N VAL A 261 -14.84 -14.50 1.88
CA VAL A 261 -14.44 -15.18 3.12
C VAL A 261 -14.74 -16.66 2.99
N CYS A 262 -13.79 -17.52 3.37
CA CYS A 262 -13.99 -18.96 3.48
C CYS A 262 -13.04 -19.56 4.52
N ASP A 263 -13.27 -20.82 4.90
CA ASP A 263 -12.37 -21.58 5.79
C ASP A 263 -10.98 -21.75 5.14
N ALA A 264 -9.96 -21.26 5.81
CA ALA A 264 -8.57 -21.37 5.37
C ALA A 264 -8.00 -22.80 5.47
N ALA A 265 -8.66 -23.69 6.20
CA ALA A 265 -8.26 -25.09 6.35
C ALA A 265 -8.93 -26.04 5.36
N ASN A 266 -9.90 -25.58 4.57
CA ASN A 266 -10.67 -26.41 3.66
C ASN A 266 -10.15 -26.29 2.21
N PRO A 267 -9.39 -27.29 1.68
CA PRO A 267 -8.80 -27.23 0.34
C PRO A 267 -9.83 -27.24 -0.81
N GLU A 268 -10.99 -27.89 -0.61
CA GLU A 268 -12.07 -27.93 -1.59
C GLU A 268 -12.67 -26.53 -1.77
N THR A 269 -12.94 -25.83 -0.66
CA THR A 269 -13.47 -24.47 -0.68
C THR A 269 -12.44 -23.48 -1.26
N LEU A 270 -11.15 -23.65 -0.96
CA LEU A 270 -10.09 -22.83 -1.57
C LEU A 270 -10.04 -23.01 -3.08
N ALA A 271 -10.14 -24.25 -3.57
CA ALA A 271 -10.17 -24.54 -5.01
C ALA A 271 -11.41 -23.93 -5.68
N GLU A 272 -12.57 -24.00 -5.01
CA GLU A 272 -13.81 -23.40 -5.49
C GLU A 272 -13.74 -21.88 -5.53
N LEU A 273 -13.23 -21.23 -4.48
CA LEU A 273 -13.01 -19.79 -4.45
C LEU A 273 -12.08 -19.35 -5.58
N ARG A 274 -10.97 -20.07 -5.82
CA ARG A 274 -10.07 -19.80 -6.94
C ARG A 274 -10.77 -19.87 -8.29
N ALA A 275 -11.55 -20.94 -8.52
CA ALA A 275 -12.28 -21.14 -9.76
C ALA A 275 -13.32 -20.03 -9.98
N ARG A 276 -14.17 -19.74 -8.99
CA ARG A 276 -15.23 -18.74 -9.08
C ARG A 276 -14.66 -17.33 -9.26
N LYS A 277 -13.59 -16.97 -8.51
CA LYS A 277 -12.91 -15.66 -8.58
C LYS A 277 -11.98 -15.55 -9.80
N ARG A 278 -11.73 -16.64 -10.54
CA ARG A 278 -10.75 -16.73 -11.64
C ARG A 278 -9.33 -16.34 -11.20
N ARG A 279 -8.96 -16.71 -9.96
CA ARG A 279 -7.68 -16.39 -9.35
C ARG A 279 -6.80 -17.64 -9.28
N GLU A 280 -6.05 -17.90 -10.36
CA GLU A 280 -5.40 -19.19 -10.57
C GLU A 280 -4.19 -19.46 -9.66
N GLY A 281 -3.39 -18.46 -9.29
CA GLY A 281 -2.10 -18.70 -8.62
C GLY A 281 -1.79 -17.83 -7.40
N LYS A 282 -2.21 -16.57 -7.39
CA LYS A 282 -1.85 -15.61 -6.34
C LYS A 282 -2.32 -16.09 -4.95
N ALA A 283 -1.40 -16.12 -3.96
CA ALA A 283 -1.71 -16.56 -2.60
C ALA A 283 -2.91 -15.82 -1.99
N PHE A 284 -3.62 -16.48 -1.09
CA PHE A 284 -4.62 -15.84 -0.24
C PHE A 284 -3.99 -15.38 1.06
N ALA A 285 -4.41 -14.20 1.53
CA ALA A 285 -4.16 -13.77 2.90
C ALA A 285 -5.19 -14.42 3.85
N VAL A 286 -4.75 -14.67 5.08
CA VAL A 286 -5.61 -15.19 6.14
C VAL A 286 -5.76 -14.18 7.27
N MET A 287 -6.95 -14.18 7.88
CA MET A 287 -7.20 -13.48 9.12
C MET A 287 -7.19 -14.48 10.27
N ALA A 288 -6.29 -14.28 11.22
CA ALA A 288 -6.11 -15.17 12.35
C ALA A 288 -6.89 -14.65 13.58
N PRO A 289 -7.50 -15.53 14.40
CA PRO A 289 -8.28 -15.11 15.56
C PRO A 289 -7.42 -14.48 16.67
N SER A 290 -6.14 -14.82 16.72
CA SER A 290 -5.21 -14.29 17.72
C SER A 290 -3.76 -14.40 17.27
N LEU A 291 -2.87 -13.66 17.93
CA LEU A 291 -1.44 -13.75 17.73
C LEU A 291 -0.87 -15.15 18.05
N ASP A 292 -1.46 -15.86 19.00
CA ASP A 292 -1.07 -17.24 19.33
C ASP A 292 -1.39 -18.21 18.19
N ALA A 293 -2.51 -18.03 17.50
CA ALA A 293 -2.83 -18.79 16.30
C ALA A 293 -1.80 -18.53 15.18
N VAL A 294 -1.36 -17.28 15.01
CA VAL A 294 -0.28 -16.93 14.07
C VAL A 294 1.03 -17.61 14.45
N ARG A 295 1.43 -17.51 15.72
CA ARG A 295 2.64 -18.13 16.25
C ARG A 295 2.64 -19.65 16.16
N ALA A 296 1.48 -20.28 16.10
CA ALA A 296 1.39 -21.72 15.93
C ALA A 296 1.91 -22.18 14.57
N CYS A 297 1.71 -21.40 13.49
CA CYS A 297 2.04 -21.80 12.12
C CYS A 297 3.12 -20.96 11.44
N CYS A 298 3.40 -19.72 11.92
CA CYS A 298 4.41 -18.82 11.37
C CYS A 298 5.49 -18.50 12.40
N ALA A 299 6.71 -18.26 11.92
CA ALA A 299 7.75 -17.60 12.69
C ALA A 299 7.42 -16.10 12.77
N VAL A 300 7.40 -15.56 13.98
CA VAL A 300 7.04 -14.17 14.24
C VAL A 300 8.13 -13.52 15.08
N SER A 301 8.81 -12.52 14.54
CA SER A 301 9.75 -11.68 15.28
C SER A 301 9.02 -10.62 16.11
N PRO A 302 9.68 -9.99 17.09
CA PRO A 302 9.08 -8.90 17.87
C PRO A 302 8.65 -7.70 17.00
N GLU A 303 9.35 -7.45 15.89
CA GLU A 303 9.05 -6.38 14.94
C GLU A 303 7.80 -6.72 14.10
N GLU A 304 7.69 -7.96 13.63
CA GLU A 304 6.50 -8.45 12.91
C GLU A 304 5.27 -8.48 13.83
N GLU A 305 5.46 -8.83 15.10
CA GLU A 305 4.39 -8.76 16.11
C GLU A 305 3.89 -7.33 16.30
N ARG A 306 4.81 -6.36 16.50
CA ARG A 306 4.46 -4.94 16.62
C ARG A 306 3.71 -4.44 15.38
N LEU A 307 4.09 -4.91 14.20
CA LEU A 307 3.41 -4.55 12.94
C LEU A 307 2.01 -5.14 12.87
N LEU A 308 1.84 -6.42 13.23
CA LEU A 308 0.54 -7.11 13.26
C LEU A 308 -0.48 -6.44 14.19
N VAL A 309 -0.03 -5.99 15.40
CA VAL A 309 -0.89 -5.36 16.41
C VAL A 309 -0.89 -3.82 16.30
N SER A 310 -0.24 -3.24 15.29
CA SER A 310 -0.26 -1.80 15.07
C SER A 310 -1.68 -1.31 14.77
N PRO A 311 -2.03 -0.02 14.98
CA PRO A 311 -3.35 0.50 14.66
C PRO A 311 -3.79 0.28 13.20
N ALA A 312 -2.84 0.06 12.29
CA ALA A 312 -3.12 -0.24 10.89
C ALA A 312 -3.57 -1.69 10.64
N HIS A 313 -3.18 -2.67 11.48
CA HIS A 313 -3.44 -4.11 11.30
C HIS A 313 -3.27 -4.56 9.84
N PRO A 314 -2.10 -4.34 9.20
CA PRO A 314 -1.89 -4.72 7.82
C PRO A 314 -1.82 -6.24 7.64
N ILE A 315 -1.89 -6.69 6.40
CA ILE A 315 -1.44 -8.04 6.04
C ILE A 315 0.08 -8.06 6.17
N VAL A 316 0.62 -8.90 7.03
CA VAL A 316 2.07 -9.09 7.22
C VAL A 316 2.50 -10.40 6.57
N LEU A 317 3.51 -10.34 5.70
CA LEU A 317 4.11 -11.53 5.10
C LEU A 317 5.08 -12.17 6.09
N LEU A 318 4.70 -13.35 6.61
CA LEU A 318 5.41 -14.07 7.65
C LEU A 318 5.98 -15.39 7.12
N LYS A 319 7.20 -15.73 7.53
CA LYS A 319 7.80 -17.03 7.21
C LYS A 319 6.99 -18.16 7.85
N LYS A 320 6.62 -19.15 7.04
CA LYS A 320 5.98 -20.38 7.52
C LYS A 320 6.96 -21.17 8.42
N LYS A 321 6.47 -21.74 9.50
CA LYS A 321 7.30 -22.64 10.34
C LYS A 321 7.57 -23.96 9.62
N PRO A 322 8.76 -24.54 9.74
CA PRO A 322 9.04 -25.88 9.25
C PRO A 322 8.05 -26.89 9.84
N GLY A 323 7.41 -27.67 8.98
CA GLY A 323 6.41 -28.67 9.38
C GLY A 323 5.01 -28.14 9.67
N ALA A 324 4.74 -26.84 9.57
CA ALA A 324 3.38 -26.31 9.58
C ALA A 324 2.62 -26.80 8.34
N VAL A 325 1.38 -27.29 8.55
CA VAL A 325 0.54 -27.80 7.47
C VAL A 325 -0.51 -26.73 7.13
N PHE A 326 -0.57 -26.39 5.85
CA PHE A 326 -1.59 -25.51 5.29
C PHE A 326 -2.42 -26.26 4.26
N ALA A 327 -3.66 -25.85 4.09
CA ALA A 327 -4.51 -26.43 3.05
C ALA A 327 -3.94 -26.12 1.67
N ALA A 328 -4.02 -27.11 0.77
CA ALA A 328 -3.60 -26.92 -0.62
C ALA A 328 -4.40 -25.79 -1.27
N GLY A 329 -3.75 -24.98 -2.05
CA GLY A 329 -4.34 -23.81 -2.69
C GLY A 329 -4.30 -22.53 -1.86
N LEU A 330 -3.80 -22.53 -0.62
CA LEU A 330 -3.72 -21.32 0.21
C LEU A 330 -2.53 -20.42 -0.22
N ALA A 331 -1.33 -20.95 -0.11
CA ALA A 331 -0.08 -20.26 -0.47
C ALA A 331 0.99 -21.31 -0.85
N ASP A 332 0.65 -22.13 -1.83
CA ASP A 332 1.50 -23.24 -2.27
C ASP A 332 2.83 -22.70 -2.82
N ASP A 333 3.89 -23.48 -2.67
CA ASP A 333 5.24 -23.19 -3.18
C ASP A 333 5.90 -21.88 -2.69
N LEU A 334 5.25 -21.16 -1.75
CA LEU A 334 5.78 -19.94 -1.15
C LEU A 334 6.33 -20.22 0.25
N SER A 335 7.43 -19.56 0.61
CA SER A 335 8.03 -19.61 1.95
C SER A 335 7.28 -18.75 2.97
N GLU A 336 6.45 -17.81 2.51
CA GLU A 336 5.72 -16.85 3.33
C GLU A 336 4.20 -17.03 3.21
N LEU A 337 3.48 -16.61 4.25
CA LEU A 337 2.02 -16.50 4.30
C LEU A 337 1.65 -15.08 4.68
N GLY A 338 0.71 -14.48 3.95
CA GLY A 338 0.10 -13.20 4.33
C GLY A 338 -0.91 -13.40 5.45
N VAL A 339 -0.65 -12.80 6.61
CA VAL A 339 -1.50 -12.93 7.81
C VAL A 339 -1.89 -11.55 8.31
N MET A 340 -3.14 -11.38 8.70
CA MET A 340 -3.63 -10.20 9.42
C MET A 340 -4.46 -10.60 10.65
N LEU A 341 -4.60 -9.67 11.58
CA LEU A 341 -5.52 -9.80 12.72
C LEU A 341 -6.84 -9.06 12.41
N PRO A 342 -7.96 -9.39 13.08
CA PRO A 342 -9.22 -8.70 12.89
C PRO A 342 -9.09 -7.21 13.27
N TYR A 343 -9.64 -6.34 12.45
CA TYR A 343 -9.58 -4.89 12.62
C TYR A 343 -10.95 -4.21 12.72
N THR A 344 -12.03 -4.99 12.53
CA THR A 344 -13.41 -4.52 12.78
C THR A 344 -14.07 -5.35 13.86
N PRO A 345 -15.03 -4.78 14.62
CA PRO A 345 -15.77 -5.55 15.63
C PRO A 345 -16.47 -6.78 15.04
N LEU A 346 -17.06 -6.68 13.84
CA LEU A 346 -17.67 -7.82 13.15
C LEU A 346 -16.69 -8.96 12.91
N GLN A 347 -15.46 -8.66 12.47
CA GLN A 347 -14.42 -9.67 12.25
C GLN A 347 -14.00 -10.33 13.56
N HIS A 348 -13.89 -9.56 14.66
CA HIS A 348 -13.63 -10.12 15.99
C HIS A 348 -14.72 -11.11 16.42
N LEU A 349 -15.99 -10.75 16.22
CA LEU A 349 -17.12 -11.62 16.55
C LEU A 349 -17.13 -12.88 15.69
N MET A 350 -16.96 -12.75 14.37
CA MET A 350 -16.92 -13.90 13.46
C MET A 350 -15.76 -14.86 13.78
N LEU A 351 -14.55 -14.35 14.04
CA LEU A 351 -13.40 -15.19 14.36
C LEU A 351 -13.50 -15.85 15.73
N ALA A 352 -14.11 -15.17 16.71
CA ALA A 352 -14.38 -15.75 18.01
C ALA A 352 -15.39 -16.91 17.92
N GLU A 353 -16.41 -16.79 17.08
CA GLU A 353 -17.41 -17.83 16.84
C GLU A 353 -16.88 -18.96 15.96
N PHE A 354 -16.14 -18.64 14.88
CA PHE A 354 -15.59 -19.64 13.95
C PHE A 354 -14.41 -20.43 14.57
N GLY A 355 -13.60 -19.81 15.43
CA GLY A 355 -12.54 -20.47 16.19
C GLY A 355 -11.26 -20.82 15.41
N SER A 356 -11.14 -20.48 14.13
CA SER A 356 -10.02 -20.81 13.25
C SER A 356 -9.69 -19.65 12.31
N MET A 357 -8.66 -19.84 11.47
CA MET A 357 -8.28 -18.84 10.46
C MET A 357 -9.27 -18.83 9.29
N LEU A 358 -9.61 -17.65 8.83
CA LEU A 358 -10.41 -17.43 7.64
C LEU A 358 -9.56 -16.83 6.51
N VAL A 359 -9.77 -17.27 5.29
CA VAL A 359 -9.33 -16.50 4.12
C VAL A 359 -10.12 -15.20 4.08
N MET A 360 -9.41 -14.09 3.88
CA MET A 360 -9.98 -12.79 3.62
C MET A 360 -9.34 -12.22 2.35
N THR A 361 -10.07 -12.21 1.26
CA THR A 361 -9.60 -11.63 -0.01
C THR A 361 -10.57 -10.58 -0.52
N SER A 362 -10.11 -9.61 -1.30
CA SER A 362 -10.94 -8.54 -1.84
C SER A 362 -12.19 -9.08 -2.56
N GLY A 363 -13.34 -8.47 -2.29
CA GLY A 363 -14.63 -8.78 -2.94
C GLY A 363 -14.72 -8.11 -4.30
N ASN A 364 -14.08 -8.72 -5.29
CA ASN A 364 -14.08 -8.28 -6.70
C ASN A 364 -13.97 -9.48 -7.64
N VAL A 365 -14.37 -9.30 -8.86
CA VAL A 365 -13.95 -10.16 -9.97
C VAL A 365 -12.48 -9.88 -10.26
N HIS A 366 -11.77 -10.80 -10.88
CA HIS A 366 -10.33 -10.67 -11.17
C HIS A 366 -10.02 -9.34 -11.88
N ASP A 367 -9.01 -8.62 -11.37
CA ASP A 367 -8.49 -7.34 -11.89
C ASP A 367 -9.47 -6.15 -11.89
N GLU A 368 -10.66 -6.29 -11.28
CA GLU A 368 -11.56 -5.18 -11.01
C GLU A 368 -11.30 -4.57 -9.61
N PRO A 369 -11.75 -3.32 -9.35
CA PRO A 369 -11.71 -2.74 -8.01
C PRO A 369 -12.62 -3.48 -7.03
N ILE A 370 -12.27 -3.44 -5.72
CA ILE A 370 -13.09 -4.00 -4.65
C ILE A 370 -14.48 -3.36 -4.63
N GLN A 371 -15.54 -4.15 -4.45
CA GLN A 371 -16.92 -3.66 -4.38
C GLN A 371 -17.20 -2.95 -3.05
N THR A 372 -17.83 -1.78 -3.10
CA THR A 372 -18.17 -0.95 -1.93
C THR A 372 -19.67 -0.73 -1.76
N ASP A 373 -20.41 -0.67 -2.87
CA ASP A 373 -21.86 -0.55 -2.91
C ASP A 373 -22.53 -1.92 -2.78
N ASP A 374 -23.56 -2.01 -1.96
CA ASP A 374 -24.21 -3.29 -1.65
C ASP A 374 -24.92 -3.89 -2.86
N GLU A 375 -25.65 -3.08 -3.63
CA GLU A 375 -26.41 -3.55 -4.80
C GLU A 375 -25.47 -3.97 -5.94
N ALA A 376 -24.39 -3.21 -6.16
CA ALA A 376 -23.33 -3.56 -7.09
C ALA A 376 -22.63 -4.85 -6.67
N ALA A 377 -22.35 -5.02 -5.37
CA ALA A 377 -21.75 -6.23 -4.82
C ALA A 377 -22.65 -7.45 -4.99
N TRP A 378 -23.96 -7.34 -4.73
CA TRP A 378 -24.90 -8.45 -4.94
C TRP A 378 -24.91 -8.92 -6.40
N LYS A 379 -24.79 -7.99 -7.35
CA LYS A 379 -24.73 -8.31 -8.77
C LYS A 379 -23.37 -8.87 -9.17
N ALA A 380 -22.29 -8.21 -8.81
CA ALA A 380 -20.94 -8.58 -9.25
C ALA A 380 -20.42 -9.88 -8.61
N LEU A 381 -20.77 -10.11 -7.32
CA LEU A 381 -20.28 -11.25 -6.55
C LEU A 381 -21.25 -12.44 -6.51
N ALA A 382 -22.44 -12.37 -7.14
CA ALA A 382 -23.43 -13.44 -7.16
C ALA A 382 -22.89 -14.77 -7.70
N GLY A 383 -21.92 -14.75 -8.61
CA GLY A 383 -21.26 -15.95 -9.15
C GLY A 383 -20.13 -16.49 -8.28
N ILE A 384 -19.77 -15.79 -7.18
CA ILE A 384 -18.63 -16.13 -6.33
C ILE A 384 -19.07 -16.47 -4.92
N ALA A 385 -19.85 -15.59 -4.28
CA ALA A 385 -20.32 -15.78 -2.92
C ALA A 385 -21.66 -16.54 -2.87
N ASP A 386 -21.85 -17.38 -1.86
CA ASP A 386 -23.10 -18.10 -1.59
C ASP A 386 -24.09 -17.24 -0.81
N ALA A 387 -23.60 -16.30 0.02
CA ALA A 387 -24.40 -15.32 0.71
C ALA A 387 -23.58 -14.06 1.05
N PHE A 388 -24.30 -13.01 1.47
CA PHE A 388 -23.74 -11.70 1.87
C PHE A 388 -24.03 -11.43 3.35
N VAL A 389 -22.99 -11.02 4.07
CA VAL A 389 -23.11 -10.35 5.37
C VAL A 389 -22.70 -8.90 5.15
N GLY A 390 -23.68 -8.05 4.86
CA GLY A 390 -23.46 -6.63 4.61
C GLY A 390 -23.91 -5.76 5.77
N ASN A 391 -23.95 -4.46 5.57
CA ASN A 391 -24.44 -3.49 6.55
C ASN A 391 -24.94 -2.22 5.85
N ASP A 392 -25.77 -1.44 6.55
CA ASP A 392 -26.40 -0.23 6.01
C ASP A 392 -25.55 1.05 6.11
N ARG A 393 -24.29 0.96 6.59
CA ARG A 393 -23.35 2.09 6.55
C ARG A 393 -22.70 2.18 5.17
N ALA A 394 -22.81 3.33 4.52
CA ALA A 394 -22.16 3.57 3.24
C ALA A 394 -20.62 3.63 3.39
N ILE A 395 -19.92 3.15 2.39
CA ILE A 395 -18.47 3.27 2.23
C ILE A 395 -18.20 4.41 1.25
N GLU A 396 -17.61 5.49 1.75
CA GLU A 396 -17.32 6.69 0.95
C GLU A 396 -16.02 6.58 0.18
N THR A 397 -15.05 5.86 0.71
CA THR A 397 -13.75 5.62 0.06
C THR A 397 -13.45 4.12 -0.01
N ARG A 398 -13.18 3.66 -1.21
CA ARG A 398 -12.75 2.31 -1.54
C ARG A 398 -11.34 2.05 -1.01
N PHE A 399 -11.13 0.91 -0.36
CA PHE A 399 -9.82 0.52 0.17
C PHE A 399 -9.57 -0.97 0.05
N ASP A 400 -8.37 -1.33 -0.40
CA ASP A 400 -7.75 -2.62 -0.17
C ASP A 400 -7.04 -2.67 1.19
N ASP A 401 -6.71 -3.86 1.67
CA ASP A 401 -5.83 -4.04 2.81
C ASP A 401 -4.37 -3.74 2.45
N SER A 402 -3.67 -3.04 3.33
CA SER A 402 -2.22 -2.84 3.19
C SER A 402 -1.47 -4.16 3.35
N VAL A 403 -0.36 -4.28 2.62
CA VAL A 403 0.54 -5.42 2.70
C VAL A 403 1.92 -4.93 3.07
N ALA A 404 2.51 -5.53 4.10
CA ALA A 404 3.82 -5.15 4.60
C ALA A 404 4.63 -6.38 5.03
N ARG A 405 5.91 -6.20 5.24
CA ARG A 405 6.78 -7.17 5.89
C ARG A 405 7.92 -6.49 6.62
N VAL A 406 8.61 -7.24 7.46
CA VAL A 406 9.86 -6.81 8.09
C VAL A 406 11.04 -7.40 7.32
N ILE A 407 11.99 -6.56 6.94
CA ILE A 407 13.25 -6.92 6.28
C ILE A 407 14.44 -6.49 7.14
N ARG A 408 15.64 -6.96 6.81
CA ARG A 408 16.89 -6.55 7.44
C ARG A 408 17.67 -5.59 6.54
N VAL A 409 17.93 -4.38 7.02
CA VAL A 409 18.75 -3.37 6.34
C VAL A 409 20.02 -3.16 7.14
N GLY A 410 21.14 -3.62 6.65
CA GLY A 410 22.41 -3.59 7.40
C GLY A 410 22.35 -4.35 8.74
N GLY A 411 21.45 -5.35 8.84
CA GLY A 411 21.21 -6.11 10.08
C GLY A 411 20.13 -5.58 10.99
N GLU A 412 19.66 -4.34 10.81
CA GLU A 412 18.55 -3.73 11.54
C GLU A 412 17.20 -4.05 10.90
N ALA A 413 16.17 -4.21 11.73
CA ALA A 413 14.83 -4.46 11.24
C ALA A 413 14.20 -3.17 10.68
N ALA A 414 13.59 -3.28 9.49
CA ALA A 414 12.85 -2.20 8.85
C ALA A 414 11.53 -2.73 8.28
N VAL A 415 10.48 -1.93 8.37
CA VAL A 415 9.21 -2.24 7.70
C VAL A 415 9.33 -1.86 6.23
N GLN A 416 8.96 -2.79 5.36
CA GLN A 416 8.81 -2.57 3.93
C GLN A 416 7.34 -2.70 3.56
N LEU A 417 6.74 -1.63 3.03
CA LEU A 417 5.41 -1.69 2.45
C LEU A 417 5.48 -2.33 1.06
N ILE A 418 4.55 -3.23 0.77
CA ILE A 418 4.34 -3.85 -0.55
C ILE A 418 3.12 -3.24 -1.22
N ARG A 419 2.12 -2.90 -0.41
CA ARG A 419 0.92 -2.13 -0.79
C ARG A 419 0.59 -1.15 0.33
N ARG A 420 0.44 0.12 -0.02
CA ARG A 420 0.01 1.17 0.90
C ARG A 420 -1.47 1.48 0.66
N ALA A 421 -2.31 1.13 1.62
CA ALA A 421 -3.77 1.29 1.55
C ALA A 421 -4.36 1.52 2.95
N ARG A 422 -5.31 0.69 3.43
CA ARG A 422 -5.97 0.84 4.74
C ARG A 422 -4.96 0.94 5.89
N GLY A 423 -5.20 1.88 6.78
CA GLY A 423 -4.37 2.16 7.95
C GLY A 423 -3.15 3.05 7.68
N PHE A 424 -2.83 3.34 6.41
CA PHE A 424 -1.74 4.22 6.01
C PHE A 424 -2.20 5.42 5.18
N ALA A 425 -3.03 5.22 4.15
CA ALA A 425 -3.60 6.31 3.39
C ALA A 425 -4.83 6.89 4.14
N PRO A 426 -5.07 8.21 4.06
CA PRO A 426 -4.42 9.24 3.26
C PRO A 426 -3.33 10.04 3.99
N MET A 427 -2.64 9.41 4.96
CA MET A 427 -1.57 10.09 5.70
C MET A 427 -0.59 10.76 4.75
N PRO A 428 -0.28 12.05 4.92
CA PRO A 428 0.69 12.72 4.07
C PRO A 428 2.10 12.18 4.33
N ILE A 429 2.89 12.19 3.28
CA ILE A 429 4.32 11.95 3.32
C ILE A 429 4.99 13.30 3.13
N LYS A 430 5.87 13.69 4.05
CA LYS A 430 6.54 14.98 3.95
C LYS A 430 7.56 14.97 2.80
N LEU A 431 7.42 15.93 1.89
CA LEU A 431 8.44 16.21 0.90
C LEU A 431 9.46 17.16 1.54
N ALA A 432 10.54 16.60 2.10
CA ALA A 432 11.60 17.43 2.63
C ALA A 432 12.23 18.25 1.49
N ARG A 433 12.17 19.58 1.63
CA ARG A 433 12.79 20.54 0.70
C ARG A 433 14.06 21.11 1.29
N PRO A 434 15.03 21.53 0.45
CA PRO A 434 16.21 22.25 0.95
C PRO A 434 15.77 23.50 1.70
N THR A 435 16.21 23.66 2.92
CA THR A 435 16.01 24.90 3.69
C THR A 435 16.88 26.00 3.09
N ASN A 436 16.38 26.68 2.07
CA ASN A 436 16.97 27.94 1.63
C ASN A 436 16.67 29.01 2.69
N GLY A 437 17.37 29.00 3.81
CA GLY A 437 17.56 30.03 4.83
C GLY A 437 16.55 31.19 5.09
N THR A 438 15.43 31.18 4.40
CA THR A 438 14.40 32.24 4.44
C THR A 438 13.07 31.74 4.93
N GLY A 439 12.91 30.86 5.85
CA GLY A 439 11.70 30.49 6.57
C GLY A 439 10.31 30.95 6.02
N GLN A 440 10.21 31.22 4.73
CA GLN A 440 8.96 31.61 4.08
C GLN A 440 8.19 30.32 3.76
N GLU A 441 7.09 30.14 4.47
CA GLU A 441 6.05 29.18 4.12
C GLU A 441 5.69 29.30 2.63
N HIS A 442 5.78 28.18 1.89
CA HIS A 442 5.48 28.14 0.45
C HIS A 442 3.97 28.07 0.19
N ALA A 443 3.19 28.98 0.78
CA ALA A 443 1.74 29.07 0.57
C ALA A 443 1.36 29.23 -0.91
N ASP A 444 2.24 29.78 -1.74
CA ASP A 444 2.04 30.01 -3.18
C ASP A 444 2.65 28.92 -4.07
N ALA A 445 3.12 27.78 -3.51
CA ALA A 445 3.70 26.71 -4.33
C ALA A 445 2.62 26.07 -5.23
N PRO A 446 2.95 25.71 -6.50
CA PRO A 446 2.00 25.01 -7.37
C PRO A 446 1.50 23.71 -6.75
N ILE A 447 0.19 23.48 -6.81
CA ILE A 447 -0.42 22.20 -6.46
C ILE A 447 -0.16 21.23 -7.61
N ILE A 448 0.49 20.10 -7.31
CA ILE A 448 0.89 19.11 -8.31
C ILE A 448 0.04 17.84 -8.12
N LEU A 449 -0.59 17.37 -9.20
CA LEU A 449 -1.19 16.04 -9.26
C LEU A 449 -0.28 15.12 -10.05
N ALA A 450 0.30 14.12 -9.40
CA ALA A 450 1.01 13.04 -10.05
C ALA A 450 0.05 11.87 -10.29
N VAL A 451 -0.07 11.44 -11.55
CA VAL A 451 -1.13 10.51 -11.98
C VAL A 451 -0.76 9.03 -11.80
N GLY A 452 0.48 8.75 -11.43
CA GLY A 452 0.97 7.39 -11.21
C GLY A 452 1.20 6.58 -12.50
N PRO A 453 1.66 5.33 -12.34
CA PRO A 453 1.96 4.40 -13.44
C PRO A 453 0.72 3.64 -13.93
N GLU A 454 0.91 2.68 -14.84
CA GLU A 454 -0.13 1.77 -15.30
C GLU A 454 -0.42 0.66 -14.28
N GLN A 455 0.63 0.09 -13.67
CA GLN A 455 0.49 -1.01 -12.71
C GLN A 455 0.50 -0.50 -11.27
N LYS A 456 -0.26 -1.17 -10.39
CA LYS A 456 -0.33 -0.86 -8.95
C LYS A 456 -0.56 0.62 -8.68
N ASN A 457 -1.37 1.26 -9.51
CA ASN A 457 -1.54 2.71 -9.52
C ASN A 457 -1.91 3.25 -8.14
N VAL A 458 -1.25 4.34 -7.82
CA VAL A 458 -1.52 5.27 -6.72
C VAL A 458 -1.34 6.65 -7.31
N LEU A 459 -2.27 7.55 -7.11
CA LEU A 459 -2.08 8.97 -7.46
C LEU A 459 -1.56 9.75 -6.23
N CYS A 460 -0.86 10.85 -6.49
CA CYS A 460 -0.30 11.69 -5.42
C CYS A 460 -0.63 13.16 -5.66
N LEU A 461 -1.25 13.79 -4.65
CA LEU A 461 -1.52 15.21 -4.63
C LEU A 461 -0.49 15.89 -3.71
N LEU A 462 0.36 16.74 -4.28
CA LEU A 462 1.33 17.52 -3.52
C LEU A 462 0.83 18.96 -3.34
N ARG A 463 0.69 19.37 -2.07
CA ARG A 463 0.33 20.73 -1.66
C ARG A 463 1.32 21.20 -0.60
N GLY A 464 2.08 22.25 -0.91
CA GLY A 464 3.19 22.65 -0.06
C GLY A 464 4.21 21.52 0.08
N ASP A 465 4.51 21.12 1.31
CA ASP A 465 5.41 20.00 1.61
C ASP A 465 4.65 18.69 1.92
N ASP A 466 3.32 18.70 1.89
CA ASP A 466 2.49 17.55 2.14
C ASP A 466 2.12 16.83 0.83
N ALA A 467 2.57 15.59 0.69
CA ALA A 467 2.24 14.70 -0.40
C ALA A 467 1.18 13.69 0.05
N PHE A 468 -0.03 13.83 -0.46
CA PHE A 468 -1.15 12.95 -0.17
C PHE A 468 -1.21 11.85 -1.23
N ALA A 469 -0.56 10.73 -0.95
CA ALA A 469 -0.67 9.55 -1.79
C ALA A 469 -2.01 8.85 -1.52
N SER A 470 -2.76 8.56 -2.59
CA SER A 470 -4.03 7.85 -2.48
C SER A 470 -3.83 6.43 -1.94
N GLN A 471 -4.91 5.74 -1.68
CA GLN A 471 -4.89 4.29 -1.54
C GLN A 471 -4.45 3.63 -2.86
N HIS A 472 -4.00 2.38 -2.76
CA HIS A 472 -3.81 1.53 -3.92
C HIS A 472 -5.11 1.43 -4.73
N ILE A 473 -5.06 1.73 -6.03
CA ILE A 473 -6.21 1.71 -6.93
C ILE A 473 -6.21 0.43 -7.76
N GLY A 474 -5.05 0.03 -8.27
CA GLY A 474 -4.87 -1.19 -9.04
C GLY A 474 -4.24 -0.95 -10.41
N ASP A 475 -4.34 -1.95 -11.28
CA ASP A 475 -3.77 -1.91 -12.61
C ASP A 475 -4.74 -1.22 -13.59
N MET A 476 -4.26 -0.19 -14.31
CA MET A 476 -5.05 0.66 -15.21
C MET A 476 -5.37 -0.03 -16.55
N GLU A 477 -5.70 -1.33 -16.52
CA GLU A 477 -5.92 -2.12 -17.74
C GLU A 477 -7.38 -2.18 -18.19
N ASN A 478 -8.33 -1.70 -17.35
CA ASN A 478 -9.77 -1.75 -17.64
C ASN A 478 -10.48 -0.45 -17.27
N ALA A 479 -11.72 -0.29 -17.75
CA ALA A 479 -12.51 0.92 -17.54
C ALA A 479 -12.91 1.09 -16.07
N GLU A 480 -13.23 0.01 -15.38
CA GLU A 480 -13.67 0.01 -13.98
C GLU A 480 -12.57 0.53 -13.04
N THR A 481 -11.32 0.14 -13.30
CA THR A 481 -10.18 0.67 -12.52
C THR A 481 -9.90 2.13 -12.86
N PHE A 482 -10.06 2.53 -14.12
CA PHE A 482 -9.91 3.93 -14.53
C PHE A 482 -11.01 4.82 -13.91
N ASP A 483 -12.27 4.34 -13.86
CA ASP A 483 -13.36 5.05 -13.18
C ASP A 483 -13.08 5.19 -11.67
N ALA A 484 -12.57 4.13 -11.03
CA ALA A 484 -12.14 4.19 -9.62
C ALA A 484 -10.98 5.17 -9.40
N TRP A 485 -10.08 5.31 -10.38
CA TRP A 485 -9.01 6.30 -10.36
C TRP A 485 -9.58 7.74 -10.44
N LEU A 486 -10.54 7.98 -11.32
CA LEU A 486 -11.24 9.29 -11.42
C LEU A 486 -11.96 9.63 -10.11
N GLU A 487 -12.67 8.67 -9.52
CA GLU A 487 -13.32 8.84 -8.21
C GLU A 487 -12.31 9.23 -7.11
N ALA A 488 -11.16 8.51 -7.05
CA ALA A 488 -10.12 8.78 -6.07
C ALA A 488 -9.50 10.17 -6.25
N LYS A 489 -9.25 10.57 -7.52
CA LYS A 489 -8.76 11.91 -7.88
C LYS A 489 -9.73 12.99 -7.44
N ASP A 490 -10.99 12.92 -7.85
CA ASP A 490 -12.01 13.92 -7.53
C ASP A 490 -12.23 14.02 -6.02
N ARG A 491 -12.09 12.90 -5.31
CA ARG A 491 -12.21 12.85 -3.87
C ARG A 491 -11.05 13.55 -3.17
N LEU A 492 -9.79 13.28 -3.57
CA LEU A 492 -8.63 13.96 -3.00
C LEU A 492 -8.69 15.47 -3.24
N GLU A 493 -9.01 15.89 -4.48
CA GLU A 493 -9.16 17.30 -4.80
C GLU A 493 -10.23 17.98 -3.94
N ARG A 494 -11.37 17.32 -3.71
CA ARG A 494 -12.47 17.84 -2.89
C ARG A 494 -12.11 17.86 -1.41
N LEU A 495 -11.54 16.76 -0.85
CA LEU A 495 -11.24 16.66 0.57
C LEU A 495 -10.15 17.62 1.01
N PHE A 496 -9.16 17.88 0.16
CA PHE A 496 -8.07 18.79 0.49
C PHE A 496 -8.24 20.18 -0.13
N ASP A 497 -9.43 20.49 -0.69
CA ASP A 497 -9.74 21.75 -1.40
C ASP A 497 -8.58 22.17 -2.33
N ALA A 498 -8.11 21.24 -3.13
CA ALA A 498 -6.91 21.38 -3.94
C ALA A 498 -7.27 21.32 -5.43
N LYS A 499 -6.86 22.36 -6.18
CA LYS A 499 -6.99 22.40 -7.63
C LYS A 499 -5.61 22.33 -8.25
N PRO A 500 -5.21 21.20 -8.83
CA PRO A 500 -3.90 21.05 -9.43
C PRO A 500 -3.67 22.05 -10.55
N THR A 501 -2.52 22.72 -10.51
CA THR A 501 -2.05 23.64 -11.55
C THR A 501 -0.99 23.00 -12.44
N VAL A 502 -0.43 21.87 -11.99
CA VAL A 502 0.56 21.06 -12.70
C VAL A 502 0.18 19.59 -12.57
N ILE A 503 0.33 18.85 -13.65
CA ILE A 503 0.20 17.39 -13.69
C ILE A 503 1.56 16.78 -13.96
N ALA A 504 2.00 15.84 -13.08
CA ALA A 504 3.17 15.00 -13.31
C ALA A 504 2.74 13.61 -13.78
N ARG A 505 3.39 13.07 -14.81
CA ARG A 505 3.03 11.77 -15.39
C ARG A 505 4.24 10.96 -15.81
N ASP A 506 4.01 9.66 -16.06
CA ASP A 506 4.99 8.80 -16.72
C ASP A 506 5.19 9.21 -18.20
N MET A 507 6.37 8.96 -18.73
CA MET A 507 6.70 9.21 -20.13
C MET A 507 6.03 8.22 -21.09
N HIS A 508 5.50 7.09 -20.60
CA HIS A 508 4.86 6.10 -21.48
C HIS A 508 3.61 6.65 -22.14
N PRO A 509 3.57 6.76 -23.51
CA PRO A 509 2.50 7.48 -24.19
C PRO A 509 1.16 6.76 -24.20
N GLU A 510 1.17 5.42 -23.99
CA GLU A 510 -0.01 4.59 -24.08
C GLU A 510 -0.71 4.35 -22.73
N TYR A 511 -0.12 4.75 -21.61
CA TYR A 511 -0.78 4.63 -20.30
C TYR A 511 -2.06 5.44 -20.24
N LEU A 512 -3.14 4.88 -19.66
CA LEU A 512 -4.43 5.57 -19.58
C LEU A 512 -4.33 6.89 -18.83
N THR A 513 -3.55 6.93 -17.76
CA THR A 513 -3.30 8.14 -16.97
C THR A 513 -2.50 9.18 -17.74
N SER A 514 -1.54 8.76 -18.58
CA SER A 514 -0.78 9.66 -19.46
C SER A 514 -1.67 10.26 -20.57
N LYS A 515 -2.54 9.46 -21.18
CA LYS A 515 -3.53 9.93 -22.16
C LYS A 515 -4.53 10.91 -21.53
N TRP A 516 -4.99 10.63 -20.32
CA TRP A 516 -5.85 11.55 -19.56
C TRP A 516 -5.13 12.89 -19.31
N ALA A 517 -3.86 12.88 -18.90
CA ALA A 517 -3.08 14.10 -18.70
C ALA A 517 -2.94 14.92 -19.97
N ASP A 518 -2.73 14.29 -21.15
CA ASP A 518 -2.69 14.94 -22.43
C ASP A 518 -4.05 15.58 -22.80
N GLU A 519 -5.14 14.89 -22.50
CA GLU A 519 -6.49 15.43 -22.74
C GLU A 519 -6.75 16.66 -21.85
N VAL A 520 -6.38 16.62 -20.57
CA VAL A 520 -6.51 17.75 -19.65
C VAL A 520 -5.64 18.93 -20.09
N ARG A 521 -4.40 18.68 -20.54
CA ARG A 521 -3.54 19.72 -21.12
C ARG A 521 -4.21 20.39 -22.32
N ARG A 522 -4.81 19.61 -23.21
CA ARG A 522 -5.44 20.10 -24.43
C ARG A 522 -6.73 20.90 -24.14
N THR A 523 -7.53 20.47 -23.16
CA THR A 523 -8.86 21.05 -22.88
C THR A 523 -8.81 22.20 -21.88
N HIS A 524 -7.94 22.13 -20.88
CA HIS A 524 -7.87 23.09 -19.78
C HIS A 524 -6.57 23.91 -19.76
N GLY A 525 -5.59 23.57 -20.59
CA GLY A 525 -4.31 24.28 -20.64
C GLY A 525 -3.42 24.09 -19.42
N ILE A 526 -3.68 23.06 -18.60
CA ILE A 526 -2.86 22.74 -17.41
C ILE A 526 -1.47 22.26 -17.86
N ARG A 527 -0.44 22.72 -17.18
CA ARG A 527 0.95 22.31 -17.45
C ARG A 527 1.11 20.82 -17.11
N VAL A 528 1.66 20.05 -18.06
CA VAL A 528 2.01 18.62 -17.86
C VAL A 528 3.52 18.48 -17.90
N MET A 529 4.07 17.75 -16.92
CA MET A 529 5.50 17.45 -16.79
C MET A 529 5.72 15.94 -16.83
N ASP A 530 6.63 15.51 -17.69
CA ASP A 530 7.00 14.11 -17.81
C ASP A 530 8.09 13.75 -16.78
N ALA A 531 7.92 12.65 -16.05
CA ALA A 531 8.91 12.05 -15.18
C ALA A 531 9.32 10.68 -15.74
N GLN A 532 10.61 10.46 -15.95
CA GLN A 532 11.09 9.15 -16.36
C GLN A 532 10.88 8.13 -15.24
N HIS A 533 10.38 6.95 -15.57
CA HIS A 533 9.93 5.92 -14.64
C HIS A 533 10.96 5.56 -13.55
N HIS A 534 12.17 5.17 -13.95
CA HIS A 534 13.22 4.75 -13.03
C HIS A 534 13.82 5.91 -12.24
N HIS A 535 13.86 7.12 -12.82
CA HIS A 535 14.20 8.32 -12.10
C HIS A 535 13.19 8.62 -10.99
N ALA A 536 11.89 8.48 -11.29
CA ALA A 536 10.84 8.66 -10.28
C ALA A 536 10.93 7.62 -9.14
N HIS A 537 11.28 6.36 -9.43
CA HIS A 537 11.58 5.37 -8.39
C HIS A 537 12.70 5.81 -7.45
N ILE A 538 13.83 6.28 -7.99
CA ILE A 538 14.96 6.74 -7.19
C ILE A 538 14.58 7.99 -6.39
N VAL A 539 13.94 8.98 -7.03
CA VAL A 539 13.53 10.23 -6.38
C VAL A 539 12.47 9.98 -5.30
N SER A 540 11.60 8.96 -5.45
CA SER A 540 10.66 8.55 -4.40
C SER A 540 11.39 8.25 -3.08
N ALA A 541 12.41 7.40 -3.12
CA ALA A 541 13.18 7.09 -1.92
C ALA A 541 14.06 8.25 -1.45
N MET A 542 14.66 9.03 -2.38
CA MET A 542 15.41 10.24 -2.01
C MET A 542 14.56 11.22 -1.22
N ALA A 543 13.34 11.46 -1.69
CA ALA A 543 12.44 12.43 -1.10
C ALA A 543 11.96 12.03 0.29
N GLU A 544 11.69 10.73 0.53
CA GLU A 544 11.36 10.21 1.87
C GLU A 544 12.48 10.46 2.89
N HIS A 545 13.74 10.42 2.43
CA HIS A 545 14.91 10.59 3.29
C HIS A 545 15.47 12.02 3.30
N GLY A 546 14.82 12.97 2.64
CA GLY A 546 15.31 14.34 2.57
C GLY A 546 16.65 14.49 1.84
N ILE A 547 16.99 13.57 0.91
CA ILE A 547 18.25 13.60 0.17
C ILE A 547 18.09 14.50 -1.06
N ASP A 548 18.90 15.56 -1.13
CA ASP A 548 18.92 16.51 -2.25
C ASP A 548 20.17 16.38 -3.12
N ASP A 549 21.27 15.94 -2.51
CA ASP A 549 22.53 15.69 -3.21
C ASP A 549 22.41 14.55 -4.22
N ALA A 550 23.33 14.52 -5.18
CA ALA A 550 23.40 13.43 -6.15
C ALA A 550 23.66 12.08 -5.46
N VAL A 551 22.99 11.04 -5.95
CA VAL A 551 23.06 9.66 -5.45
C VAL A 551 23.40 8.68 -6.55
N ILE A 552 23.88 7.49 -6.17
CA ILE A 552 23.92 6.33 -7.04
C ILE A 552 22.57 5.62 -6.87
N GLY A 553 21.68 5.74 -7.85
CA GLY A 553 20.34 5.14 -7.82
C GLY A 553 20.36 3.79 -8.51
N VAL A 554 20.06 2.70 -7.82
CA VAL A 554 19.85 1.37 -8.41
C VAL A 554 18.35 1.18 -8.57
N ALA A 555 17.86 1.27 -9.81
CA ALA A 555 16.47 1.14 -10.17
C ALA A 555 16.25 -0.20 -10.88
N PHE A 556 15.93 -1.25 -10.09
CA PHE A 556 15.66 -2.59 -10.62
C PHE A 556 14.17 -2.88 -10.60
N ASP A 557 13.62 -3.09 -11.79
CA ASP A 557 12.17 -3.21 -11.97
C ASP A 557 11.77 -4.24 -13.01
N GLY A 558 10.47 -4.48 -13.09
CA GLY A 558 9.85 -5.36 -14.09
C GLY A 558 9.67 -4.71 -15.44
N THR A 559 9.32 -3.41 -15.47
CA THR A 559 9.05 -2.69 -16.70
C THR A 559 9.02 -1.18 -16.45
N GLY A 560 9.62 -0.41 -17.34
CA GLY A 560 9.52 1.04 -17.39
C GLY A 560 9.92 1.55 -18.77
N TYR A 561 9.40 2.70 -19.19
CA TYR A 561 9.65 3.25 -20.51
C TYR A 561 10.99 3.98 -20.58
N GLY A 562 11.88 3.52 -21.48
CA GLY A 562 13.18 4.13 -21.72
C GLY A 562 13.14 5.24 -22.76
N PHE A 563 14.07 6.17 -22.71
CA PHE A 563 14.23 7.23 -23.74
C PHE A 563 14.53 6.66 -25.13
N ASP A 564 15.17 5.47 -25.17
CA ASP A 564 15.48 4.73 -26.40
C ASP A 564 14.30 3.92 -26.95
N GLY A 565 13.13 4.01 -26.28
CA GLY A 565 11.91 3.28 -26.63
C GLY A 565 11.96 1.79 -26.23
N ALA A 566 13.02 1.34 -25.53
CA ALA A 566 13.10 0.01 -24.99
C ALA A 566 12.44 -0.09 -23.60
N ILE A 567 12.24 -1.32 -23.13
CA ILE A 567 11.73 -1.58 -21.79
C ILE A 567 12.93 -1.65 -20.84
N TRP A 568 13.03 -0.65 -19.97
CA TRP A 568 14.05 -0.60 -18.92
C TRP A 568 13.61 -1.35 -17.65
N GLY A 569 14.54 -1.54 -16.72
CA GLY A 569 14.32 -2.15 -15.42
C GLY A 569 15.57 -2.81 -14.83
N GLY A 570 16.75 -2.45 -15.32
CA GLY A 570 18.05 -2.91 -14.80
C GLY A 570 19.07 -1.77 -14.83
N GLU A 571 18.68 -0.58 -14.33
CA GLU A 571 19.43 0.66 -14.46
C GLU A 571 20.16 1.04 -13.18
N ILE A 572 21.37 1.56 -13.32
CA ILE A 572 22.09 2.27 -12.26
C ILE A 572 22.30 3.70 -12.76
N LEU A 573 21.76 4.64 -12.01
CA LEU A 573 21.68 6.05 -12.36
C LEU A 573 22.58 6.88 -11.44
N ILE A 574 23.20 7.94 -11.98
CA ILE A 574 23.65 9.05 -11.15
C ILE A 574 22.54 10.07 -11.17
N ALA A 575 21.83 10.25 -10.07
CA ALA A 575 20.57 11.00 -10.05
C ALA A 575 20.54 12.02 -8.92
N ASN A 576 19.85 13.13 -9.16
CA ASN A 576 19.33 14.05 -8.17
C ASN A 576 17.81 14.21 -8.38
N ARG A 577 17.12 15.05 -7.63
CA ARG A 577 15.67 15.20 -7.78
C ARG A 577 15.23 15.85 -9.11
N VAL A 578 16.14 16.52 -9.81
CA VAL A 578 15.81 17.26 -11.07
C VAL A 578 16.10 16.42 -12.29
N ASP A 579 17.25 15.73 -12.32
CA ASP A 579 17.79 15.07 -13.50
C ASP A 579 18.63 13.85 -13.14
N PHE A 580 19.03 13.05 -14.15
CA PHE A 580 19.86 11.88 -13.97
C PHE A 580 20.73 11.60 -15.18
N GLU A 581 21.80 10.85 -14.97
CA GLU A 581 22.64 10.23 -15.98
C GLU A 581 22.51 8.70 -15.88
N ARG A 582 22.33 8.01 -16.98
CA ARG A 582 22.31 6.53 -17.03
C ARG A 582 23.72 6.00 -16.96
N PHE A 583 24.22 5.70 -15.76
CA PHE A 583 25.57 5.23 -15.54
C PHE A 583 25.77 3.79 -16.01
N ALA A 584 24.87 2.87 -15.65
CA ALA A 584 24.95 1.48 -16.08
C ALA A 584 23.55 0.92 -16.41
N ASN A 585 23.52 -0.08 -17.29
CA ASN A 585 22.33 -0.88 -17.56
C ASN A 585 22.68 -2.34 -17.82
N LEU A 586 21.70 -3.22 -17.60
CA LEU A 586 21.81 -4.63 -17.95
C LEU A 586 21.76 -4.81 -19.49
N THR A 587 22.45 -5.82 -20.00
CA THR A 587 22.41 -6.19 -21.42
C THR A 587 20.98 -6.37 -21.91
N TYR A 588 20.67 -5.77 -23.05
CA TYR A 588 19.37 -5.91 -23.68
C TYR A 588 19.15 -7.33 -24.22
N VAL A 589 17.98 -7.87 -23.89
CA VAL A 589 17.50 -9.13 -24.45
C VAL A 589 16.12 -8.93 -25.09
N PRO A 590 15.79 -9.65 -26.18
CA PRO A 590 14.48 -9.52 -26.82
C PRO A 590 13.39 -10.24 -26.02
N MET A 591 12.18 -9.69 -26.06
CA MET A 591 10.97 -10.25 -25.47
C MET A 591 10.05 -10.79 -26.58
N PRO A 592 10.19 -12.04 -27.04
CA PRO A 592 9.40 -12.55 -28.16
C PRO A 592 7.93 -12.70 -27.81
N GLY A 593 7.10 -11.82 -28.40
CA GLY A 593 5.67 -11.67 -28.14
C GLY A 593 5.33 -10.51 -27.19
N GLY A 594 6.30 -9.69 -26.76
CA GLY A 594 6.05 -8.55 -25.86
C GLY A 594 5.40 -8.99 -24.56
N ALA A 595 4.20 -8.50 -24.23
CA ALA A 595 3.45 -8.88 -23.02
C ALA A 595 3.21 -10.41 -22.89
N ALA A 596 3.16 -11.16 -23.99
CA ALA A 596 3.10 -12.61 -23.93
C ALA A 596 4.35 -13.25 -23.32
N ALA A 597 5.52 -12.62 -23.42
CA ALA A 597 6.75 -13.14 -22.81
C ALA A 597 6.73 -12.98 -21.28
N VAL A 598 5.97 -12.03 -20.75
CA VAL A 598 5.73 -11.88 -19.29
C VAL A 598 4.84 -13.02 -18.78
N LYS A 599 3.77 -13.34 -19.53
CA LYS A 599 2.85 -14.44 -19.18
C LYS A 599 3.48 -15.82 -19.41
N HIS A 600 4.47 -15.93 -20.30
CA HIS A 600 5.18 -17.16 -20.64
C HIS A 600 6.67 -16.98 -20.43
N PRO A 601 7.18 -17.07 -19.19
CA PRO A 601 8.60 -16.92 -18.85
C PRO A 601 9.57 -17.75 -19.70
N GLU A 602 9.13 -18.88 -20.24
CA GLU A 602 9.93 -19.69 -21.18
C GLU A 602 10.29 -18.94 -22.47
N ARG A 603 9.44 -17.99 -22.92
CA ARG A 603 9.76 -17.12 -24.06
C ARG A 603 10.87 -16.13 -23.70
N MET A 604 10.84 -15.60 -22.47
CA MET A 604 11.92 -14.74 -21.97
C MET A 604 13.24 -15.50 -21.90
N ALA A 605 13.22 -16.73 -21.35
CA ALA A 605 14.38 -17.60 -21.30
C ALA A 605 14.94 -17.86 -22.70
N PHE A 606 14.06 -18.18 -23.66
CA PHE A 606 14.48 -18.42 -25.05
C PHE A 606 15.06 -17.16 -25.70
N GLY A 607 14.44 -15.99 -25.46
CA GLY A 607 14.94 -14.71 -25.96
C GLY A 607 16.32 -14.37 -25.44
N ALA A 608 16.60 -14.59 -24.14
CA ALA A 608 17.90 -14.37 -23.54
C ALA A 608 18.96 -15.36 -24.13
N LEU A 609 18.62 -16.64 -24.21
CA LEU A 609 19.52 -17.63 -24.81
C LEU A 609 19.84 -17.34 -26.29
N TRP A 610 18.82 -16.82 -27.03
CA TRP A 610 19.02 -16.40 -28.42
C TRP A 610 19.99 -15.21 -28.54
N ALA A 611 19.79 -14.21 -27.66
CA ALA A 611 20.65 -13.01 -27.66
C ALA A 611 22.13 -13.32 -27.32
N PHE A 612 22.36 -14.33 -26.49
CA PHE A 612 23.69 -14.74 -26.02
C PHE A 612 24.30 -15.90 -26.81
N ASP A 613 23.66 -16.33 -27.90
CA ASP A 613 24.09 -17.51 -28.69
C ASP A 613 24.26 -18.80 -27.85
N LEU A 614 23.36 -18.98 -26.88
CA LEU A 614 23.38 -20.13 -25.96
C LEU A 614 22.26 -21.17 -26.24
N ILE A 615 21.50 -21.03 -27.33
CA ILE A 615 20.37 -21.91 -27.66
C ILE A 615 20.82 -23.37 -27.83
N ASP A 616 22.01 -23.60 -28.35
CA ASP A 616 22.55 -24.94 -28.62
C ASP A 616 23.34 -25.50 -27.44
N HIS A 617 23.42 -24.82 -26.33
CA HIS A 617 24.03 -25.33 -25.12
C HIS A 617 23.27 -26.57 -24.59
N PRO A 618 23.95 -27.66 -24.13
CA PRO A 618 23.27 -28.86 -23.64
C PRO A 618 22.22 -28.59 -22.55
N GLY A 619 22.49 -27.68 -21.64
CA GLY A 619 21.58 -27.27 -20.56
C GLY A 619 20.30 -26.54 -21.05
N ALA A 620 20.29 -26.04 -22.30
CA ALA A 620 19.11 -25.37 -22.88
C ALA A 620 18.09 -26.36 -23.48
N ARG A 621 18.47 -27.63 -23.67
CA ARG A 621 17.65 -28.64 -24.31
C ARG A 621 16.29 -28.83 -23.62
N PRO A 622 16.16 -28.91 -22.28
CA PRO A 622 14.87 -29.06 -21.63
C PRO A 622 13.90 -27.90 -21.93
N LEU A 623 14.38 -26.67 -22.01
CA LEU A 623 13.59 -25.51 -22.39
C LEU A 623 13.11 -25.61 -23.84
N LYS A 624 14.00 -25.98 -24.78
CA LYS A 624 13.64 -26.17 -26.21
C LYS A 624 12.58 -27.25 -26.38
N ASP A 625 12.71 -28.36 -25.65
CA ASP A 625 11.78 -29.51 -25.71
C ASP A 625 10.37 -29.08 -25.18
N ARG A 626 10.30 -28.23 -24.12
CA ARG A 626 9.05 -27.69 -23.61
C ARG A 626 8.39 -26.70 -24.57
N LEU A 627 9.17 -25.81 -25.18
CA LEU A 627 8.66 -24.83 -26.14
C LEU A 627 8.20 -25.48 -27.45
N GLY A 628 8.82 -26.56 -27.88
CA GLY A 628 8.49 -27.25 -29.12
C GLY A 628 8.43 -26.30 -30.34
N ASP A 629 7.32 -26.29 -31.07
CA ASP A 629 7.15 -25.43 -32.26
C ASP A 629 7.14 -23.93 -31.94
N ALA A 630 6.81 -23.54 -30.71
CA ALA A 630 6.85 -22.13 -30.29
C ALA A 630 8.27 -21.54 -30.31
N ALA A 631 9.32 -22.36 -30.16
CA ALA A 631 10.71 -21.93 -30.27
C ALA A 631 11.01 -21.36 -31.68
N ASN A 632 10.53 -22.02 -32.75
CA ASN A 632 10.71 -21.55 -34.12
C ASN A 632 9.96 -20.25 -34.38
N VAL A 633 8.78 -20.09 -33.77
CA VAL A 633 8.00 -18.84 -33.86
C VAL A 633 8.74 -17.70 -33.18
N CYS A 634 9.24 -17.93 -31.95
CA CYS A 634 10.04 -16.94 -31.21
C CYS A 634 11.28 -16.54 -31.99
N ALA A 635 12.06 -17.49 -32.51
CA ALA A 635 13.24 -17.22 -33.33
C ALA A 635 12.89 -16.33 -34.53
N SER A 636 11.82 -16.68 -35.26
CA SER A 636 11.37 -15.89 -36.43
C SER A 636 10.90 -14.48 -36.07
N MET A 637 10.29 -14.29 -34.90
CA MET A 637 9.90 -12.98 -34.39
C MET A 637 11.15 -12.11 -34.15
N MET A 638 12.15 -12.66 -33.48
CA MET A 638 13.41 -11.95 -33.14
C MET A 638 14.25 -11.63 -34.37
N GLU A 639 14.42 -12.58 -35.30
CA GLU A 639 15.13 -12.40 -36.57
C GLU A 639 14.53 -11.27 -37.41
N ARG A 640 13.19 -11.10 -37.37
CA ARG A 640 12.48 -10.11 -38.16
C ARG A 640 12.17 -8.82 -37.39
N GLY A 641 12.50 -8.73 -36.11
CA GLY A 641 12.15 -7.60 -35.24
C GLY A 641 10.64 -7.40 -35.08
N LEU A 642 9.84 -8.48 -35.16
CA LEU A 642 8.38 -8.40 -35.10
C LEU A 642 7.89 -8.74 -33.70
N ASN A 643 7.24 -7.79 -33.01
CA ASN A 643 6.70 -7.93 -31.67
C ASN A 643 7.69 -8.60 -30.68
N ALA A 644 8.95 -8.14 -30.75
CA ALA A 644 10.02 -8.59 -29.89
C ALA A 644 10.80 -7.37 -29.36
N PRO A 645 10.16 -6.53 -28.51
CA PRO A 645 10.83 -5.36 -27.94
C PRO A 645 12.06 -5.81 -27.11
N SER A 646 13.06 -4.95 -27.08
CA SER A 646 14.26 -5.16 -26.25
C SER A 646 14.00 -4.72 -24.82
N THR A 647 14.60 -5.44 -23.86
CA THR A 647 14.51 -5.10 -22.44
C THR A 647 15.84 -5.25 -21.71
N SER A 648 16.13 -4.33 -20.79
CA SER A 648 17.19 -4.40 -19.78
C SER A 648 16.65 -4.81 -18.40
N SER A 649 15.36 -5.18 -18.29
CA SER A 649 14.70 -5.43 -17.02
C SER A 649 15.28 -6.64 -16.26
N VAL A 650 15.72 -6.42 -15.03
CA VAL A 650 16.11 -7.47 -14.09
C VAL A 650 14.94 -8.37 -13.73
N GLY A 651 13.73 -7.83 -13.60
CA GLY A 651 12.52 -8.64 -13.37
C GLY A 651 12.30 -9.66 -14.48
N ARG A 652 12.50 -9.28 -15.74
CA ARG A 652 12.39 -10.18 -16.91
C ARG A 652 13.51 -11.22 -16.93
N ILE A 653 14.70 -10.88 -16.42
CA ILE A 653 15.78 -11.87 -16.28
C ILE A 653 15.46 -12.90 -15.19
N PHE A 654 14.89 -12.49 -14.06
CA PHE A 654 14.41 -13.44 -13.04
C PHE A 654 13.33 -14.38 -13.58
N ASP A 655 12.39 -13.87 -14.41
CA ASP A 655 11.41 -14.70 -15.10
C ASP A 655 12.10 -15.74 -16.00
N ALA A 656 13.07 -15.30 -16.80
CA ALA A 656 13.84 -16.18 -17.67
C ALA A 656 14.60 -17.27 -16.89
N LEU A 657 15.26 -16.91 -15.79
CA LEU A 657 15.99 -17.85 -14.94
C LEU A 657 15.05 -18.87 -14.28
N SER A 658 13.90 -18.42 -13.76
CA SER A 658 12.86 -19.28 -13.18
C SER A 658 12.36 -20.33 -14.18
N ALA A 659 12.11 -19.91 -15.42
CA ALA A 659 11.66 -20.80 -16.49
C ALA A 659 12.78 -21.75 -16.93
N LEU A 660 14.03 -21.27 -17.00
CA LEU A 660 15.19 -22.06 -17.43
C LEU A 660 15.43 -23.23 -16.46
N VAL A 661 15.34 -22.98 -15.14
CA VAL A 661 15.50 -24.05 -14.13
C VAL A 661 14.24 -24.91 -13.95
N GLY A 662 13.14 -24.61 -14.68
CA GLY A 662 11.92 -25.40 -14.69
C GLY A 662 10.94 -25.12 -13.56
N ILE A 663 11.04 -23.97 -12.88
CA ILE A 663 10.12 -23.57 -11.80
C ILE A 663 8.81 -23.01 -12.35
N CYS A 664 8.86 -22.04 -13.26
CA CYS A 664 7.69 -21.37 -13.78
C CYS A 664 7.72 -21.26 -15.32
N ALA A 665 6.94 -22.09 -15.98
CA ALA A 665 6.78 -22.06 -17.44
C ALA A 665 5.72 -21.06 -17.91
N HIS A 666 4.67 -20.88 -17.10
CA HIS A 666 3.56 -19.99 -17.33
C HIS A 666 3.22 -19.25 -16.04
N ALA A 667 3.32 -17.92 -16.07
CA ALA A 667 2.98 -17.07 -14.93
C ALA A 667 1.47 -16.80 -14.92
N ARG A 668 0.83 -17.06 -13.79
CA ARG A 668 -0.61 -16.87 -13.54
C ARG A 668 -0.92 -15.46 -13.03
N TYR A 669 0.12 -14.74 -12.56
CA TYR A 669 0.07 -13.36 -12.14
C TYR A 669 1.45 -12.70 -12.31
N GLU A 670 1.49 -11.39 -12.34
CA GLU A 670 2.72 -10.62 -12.52
C GLU A 670 3.73 -10.90 -11.41
N GLY A 671 4.98 -11.16 -11.77
CA GLY A 671 6.09 -11.42 -10.85
C GLY A 671 6.09 -12.82 -10.23
N GLU A 672 5.14 -13.72 -10.56
CA GLU A 672 5.08 -15.08 -10.01
C GLU A 672 6.38 -15.85 -10.21
N ALA A 673 6.95 -15.80 -11.40
CA ALA A 673 8.16 -16.52 -11.72
C ALA A 673 9.36 -16.07 -10.85
N ALA A 674 9.49 -14.75 -10.63
CA ALA A 674 10.53 -14.18 -9.78
C ALA A 674 10.33 -14.55 -8.30
N VAL A 675 9.09 -14.49 -7.79
CA VAL A 675 8.75 -14.85 -6.40
C VAL A 675 9.01 -16.34 -6.12
N LEU A 676 8.64 -17.22 -7.04
CA LEU A 676 8.91 -18.66 -6.93
C LEU A 676 10.41 -18.97 -7.01
N PHE A 677 11.16 -18.21 -7.82
CA PHE A 677 12.61 -18.38 -7.92
C PHE A 677 13.33 -17.92 -6.65
N GLU A 678 12.85 -16.84 -6.00
CA GLU A 678 13.32 -16.47 -4.67
C GLU A 678 12.97 -17.53 -3.64
N ALA A 679 11.72 -18.01 -3.61
CA ALA A 679 11.28 -19.05 -2.68
C ALA A 679 12.10 -20.35 -2.82
N ALA A 680 12.57 -20.67 -4.02
CA ALA A 680 13.38 -21.84 -4.30
C ALA A 680 14.77 -21.80 -3.66
N ILE A 681 15.26 -20.67 -3.15
CA ILE A 681 16.54 -20.60 -2.40
C ILE A 681 16.47 -21.46 -1.13
N ASP A 682 15.31 -21.53 -0.50
CA ASP A 682 15.00 -22.42 0.65
C ASP A 682 16.11 -22.48 1.72
N GLY A 683 16.62 -21.31 2.14
CA GLY A 683 17.64 -21.21 3.18
C GLY A 683 19.04 -21.68 2.76
N CYS A 684 19.32 -21.78 1.47
CA CYS A 684 20.66 -22.06 0.96
C CYS A 684 21.64 -20.93 1.29
N GLU A 685 22.66 -21.20 2.12
CA GLU A 685 23.64 -20.22 2.60
C GLU A 685 24.92 -20.24 1.75
N THR A 686 24.84 -20.36 0.44
CA THR A 686 26.04 -20.26 -0.40
C THR A 686 26.48 -18.82 -0.59
N ARG A 687 27.79 -18.57 -0.64
CA ARG A 687 28.39 -17.30 -1.07
C ARG A 687 28.84 -17.30 -2.52
N ASP A 688 28.74 -18.44 -3.20
CA ASP A 688 29.08 -18.55 -4.61
C ASP A 688 28.10 -17.72 -5.44
N ALA A 689 28.58 -17.16 -6.53
CA ALA A 689 27.82 -16.36 -7.46
C ALA A 689 28.19 -16.69 -8.90
N TYR A 690 27.26 -16.56 -9.81
CA TYR A 690 27.61 -16.48 -11.22
C TYR A 690 28.22 -15.10 -11.55
N GLU A 691 28.92 -15.00 -12.65
CA GLU A 691 29.46 -13.74 -13.10
C GLU A 691 28.41 -12.94 -13.89
N ILE A 692 28.29 -11.65 -13.60
CA ILE A 692 27.72 -10.63 -14.48
C ILE A 692 28.92 -9.74 -14.85
N ALA A 693 29.34 -9.79 -16.11
CA ALA A 693 30.54 -9.10 -16.51
C ALA A 693 30.29 -7.59 -16.65
N ILE A 694 31.20 -6.78 -16.10
CA ILE A 694 31.12 -5.32 -16.15
C ILE A 694 31.96 -4.80 -17.29
N VAL A 695 31.33 -4.32 -18.35
CA VAL A 695 32.04 -3.92 -19.60
C VAL A 695 31.87 -2.42 -19.81
N LYS A 696 32.91 -1.70 -20.18
CA LYS A 696 32.80 -0.31 -20.60
C LYS A 696 32.06 -0.22 -21.93
N ASN A 697 31.00 0.55 -21.94
CA ASN A 697 30.24 0.81 -23.16
C ASN A 697 30.95 1.89 -24.00
N ALA A 698 30.97 1.72 -25.31
CA ALA A 698 31.51 2.73 -26.20
C ALA A 698 30.41 3.74 -26.53
N ALA A 699 30.50 4.92 -25.95
CA ALA A 699 29.57 6.03 -26.33
C ALA A 699 29.73 6.37 -27.82
N THR A 700 28.63 6.46 -28.53
CA THR A 700 28.60 6.99 -29.89
C THR A 700 28.46 8.51 -29.88
N ALA A 701 28.93 9.21 -30.90
CA ALA A 701 28.88 10.67 -30.97
C ALA A 701 27.47 11.29 -31.02
N GLU A 702 26.44 10.45 -31.16
CA GLU A 702 25.02 10.85 -31.25
C GLU A 702 24.21 10.50 -29.98
N SER A 703 24.82 9.84 -28.98
CA SER A 703 24.11 9.41 -27.77
C SER A 703 24.09 10.48 -26.68
N THR A 704 22.94 10.66 -26.02
CA THR A 704 22.80 11.52 -24.85
C THR A 704 23.15 10.78 -23.55
N ALA A 705 23.40 11.49 -22.46
CA ALA A 705 23.65 10.89 -21.14
C ALA A 705 22.46 10.08 -20.60
N HIS A 706 21.24 10.32 -21.12
CA HIS A 706 20.03 9.60 -20.76
C HIS A 706 19.84 8.29 -21.55
N ASP A 707 20.31 8.26 -22.82
CA ASP A 707 20.06 7.12 -23.72
C ASP A 707 21.11 6.03 -23.60
N THR A 708 22.36 6.40 -23.35
CA THR A 708 23.50 5.48 -23.39
C THR A 708 24.25 5.43 -22.06
N SER A 709 24.40 4.24 -21.51
CA SER A 709 25.15 4.04 -20.28
C SER A 709 26.68 3.97 -20.53
N VAL A 710 27.44 4.39 -19.54
CA VAL A 710 28.90 4.29 -19.52
C VAL A 710 29.36 2.85 -19.32
N VAL A 711 28.57 2.05 -18.60
CA VAL A 711 28.86 0.67 -18.20
C VAL A 711 27.72 -0.24 -18.65
N LEU A 712 28.04 -1.39 -19.20
CA LEU A 712 27.13 -2.47 -19.51
C LEU A 712 27.33 -3.61 -18.50
N LEU A 713 26.25 -4.09 -17.92
CA LEU A 713 26.22 -5.29 -17.08
C LEU A 713 25.85 -6.47 -17.98
N ASP A 714 26.87 -7.19 -18.44
CA ASP A 714 26.66 -8.31 -19.36
C ASP A 714 26.26 -9.58 -18.59
N SER A 715 25.03 -10.03 -18.78
CA SER A 715 24.48 -11.22 -18.15
C SER A 715 24.71 -12.54 -18.88
N GLU A 716 25.43 -12.53 -20.01
CA GLU A 716 25.75 -13.75 -20.74
C GLU A 716 26.46 -14.80 -19.85
N PRO A 717 27.52 -14.45 -19.08
CA PRO A 717 28.21 -15.44 -18.24
C PRO A 717 27.32 -16.03 -17.14
N LEU A 718 26.34 -15.26 -16.61
CA LEU A 718 25.32 -15.75 -15.68
C LEU A 718 24.48 -16.87 -16.31
N PHE A 719 23.96 -16.66 -17.53
CA PHE A 719 23.14 -17.65 -18.23
C PHE A 719 23.99 -18.91 -18.59
N ARG A 720 25.22 -18.74 -19.03
CA ARG A 720 26.15 -19.85 -19.31
C ARG A 720 26.41 -20.67 -18.05
N GLY A 721 26.71 -20.02 -16.92
CA GLY A 721 26.96 -20.69 -15.65
C GLY A 721 25.73 -21.46 -15.14
N VAL A 722 24.51 -20.91 -15.31
CA VAL A 722 23.26 -21.62 -14.99
C VAL A 722 23.08 -22.86 -15.86
N LEU A 723 23.36 -22.77 -17.19
CA LEU A 723 23.25 -23.91 -18.11
C LEU A 723 24.31 -24.99 -17.82
N ASP A 724 25.51 -24.61 -17.42
CA ASP A 724 26.58 -25.53 -16.98
C ASP A 724 26.14 -26.28 -15.72
N ASP A 725 25.61 -25.57 -14.71
CA ASP A 725 25.11 -26.16 -13.46
C ASP A 725 23.92 -27.10 -13.71
N LEU A 726 22.99 -26.73 -14.61
CA LEU A 726 21.88 -27.59 -15.02
C LEU A 726 22.40 -28.90 -15.68
N THR A 727 23.43 -28.78 -16.50
CA THR A 727 24.06 -29.94 -17.15
C THR A 727 24.79 -30.83 -16.13
N ALA A 728 25.37 -30.22 -15.10
CA ALA A 728 26.03 -30.93 -14.00
C ALA A 728 25.06 -31.55 -12.99
N GLY A 729 23.76 -31.18 -13.03
CA GLY A 729 22.75 -31.64 -12.09
C GLY A 729 22.79 -30.93 -10.74
N THR A 730 23.32 -29.70 -10.70
CA THR A 730 23.33 -28.86 -9.49
C THR A 730 21.90 -28.62 -9.00
N PRO A 731 21.63 -28.77 -7.69
CA PRO A 731 20.27 -28.53 -7.14
C PRO A 731 19.77 -27.11 -7.41
N VAL A 732 18.47 -26.98 -7.72
CA VAL A 732 17.84 -25.70 -8.10
C VAL A 732 18.01 -24.62 -7.03
N HIS A 733 17.93 -24.98 -5.73
CA HIS A 733 18.11 -24.02 -4.64
C HIS A 733 19.52 -23.38 -4.63
N VAL A 734 20.55 -24.13 -5.02
CA VAL A 734 21.91 -23.62 -5.15
C VAL A 734 22.01 -22.68 -6.37
N ILE A 735 21.41 -23.06 -7.50
CA ILE A 735 21.36 -22.23 -8.70
C ILE A 735 20.66 -20.91 -8.42
N ALA A 736 19.49 -20.96 -7.74
CA ALA A 736 18.74 -19.77 -7.37
C ALA A 736 19.55 -18.84 -6.47
N ALA A 737 20.20 -19.37 -5.42
CA ALA A 737 21.03 -18.58 -4.52
C ALA A 737 22.25 -17.95 -5.26
N LYS A 738 22.95 -18.71 -6.10
CA LYS A 738 24.08 -18.21 -6.90
C LYS A 738 23.65 -17.09 -7.87
N ALA A 739 22.46 -17.21 -8.47
CA ALA A 739 21.94 -16.20 -9.38
C ALA A 739 21.59 -14.88 -8.63
N HIS A 740 20.97 -14.96 -7.46
CA HIS A 740 20.71 -13.77 -6.64
C HIS A 740 22.03 -13.12 -6.18
N ASN A 741 23.02 -13.92 -5.74
CA ASN A 741 24.33 -13.42 -5.37
C ASN A 741 25.04 -12.69 -6.51
N ALA A 742 24.83 -13.13 -7.76
CA ALA A 742 25.41 -12.48 -8.94
C ALA A 742 24.92 -11.02 -9.06
N PHE A 743 23.62 -10.76 -8.87
CA PHE A 743 23.09 -9.41 -8.88
C PHE A 743 23.60 -8.58 -7.71
N VAL A 744 23.67 -9.15 -6.49
CA VAL A 744 24.27 -8.45 -5.34
C VAL A 744 25.70 -8.00 -5.64
N GLN A 745 26.54 -8.90 -6.17
CA GLN A 745 27.93 -8.58 -6.50
C GLN A 745 28.03 -7.54 -7.63
N ALA A 746 27.20 -7.65 -8.67
CA ALA A 746 27.18 -6.71 -9.78
C ALA A 746 26.79 -5.29 -9.32
N ILE A 747 25.78 -5.17 -8.45
CA ILE A 747 25.37 -3.89 -7.86
C ILE A 747 26.54 -3.27 -7.10
N VAL A 748 27.16 -4.01 -6.16
CA VAL A 748 28.23 -3.49 -5.31
C VAL A 748 29.42 -3.04 -6.16
N GLN A 749 29.87 -3.87 -7.13
CA GLN A 749 30.99 -3.55 -8.00
C GLN A 749 30.71 -2.32 -8.86
N THR A 750 29.50 -2.19 -9.39
CA THR A 750 29.11 -1.03 -10.22
C THR A 750 29.01 0.24 -9.38
N CYS A 751 28.48 0.15 -8.14
CA CYS A 751 28.45 1.29 -7.23
C CYS A 751 29.86 1.75 -6.84
N LEU A 752 30.82 0.83 -6.67
CA LEU A 752 32.23 1.20 -6.44
C LEU A 752 32.85 1.92 -7.64
N LEU A 753 32.52 1.51 -8.88
CA LEU A 753 32.93 2.22 -10.09
C LEU A 753 32.31 3.61 -10.19
N ALA A 754 31.04 3.74 -9.87
CA ALA A 754 30.34 5.02 -9.83
C ALA A 754 30.91 5.95 -8.75
N GLN A 755 31.18 5.42 -7.55
CA GLN A 755 31.86 6.17 -6.48
C GLN A 755 33.24 6.70 -6.92
N ALA A 756 34.02 5.85 -7.59
CA ALA A 756 35.34 6.27 -8.08
C ALA A 756 35.27 7.37 -9.15
N ALA A 757 34.19 7.42 -9.94
CA ALA A 757 34.00 8.40 -11.00
C ALA A 757 33.39 9.73 -10.50
N TYR A 758 32.47 9.69 -9.53
CA TYR A 758 31.63 10.83 -9.12
C TYR A 758 31.84 11.23 -7.65
N ASP A 759 32.62 10.48 -6.86
CA ASP A 759 32.81 10.68 -5.41
C ASP A 759 31.49 10.66 -4.59
N ILE A 760 30.50 9.86 -5.01
CA ILE A 760 29.20 9.72 -4.36
C ILE A 760 29.23 8.49 -3.45
N ARG A 761 28.74 8.62 -2.21
CA ARG A 761 28.70 7.54 -1.20
C ARG A 761 27.29 7.11 -0.82
N THR A 762 26.28 7.82 -1.26
CA THR A 762 24.88 7.48 -1.00
C THR A 762 24.35 6.64 -2.14
N VAL A 763 23.85 5.44 -1.80
CA VAL A 763 23.18 4.53 -2.74
C VAL A 763 21.70 4.47 -2.39
N VAL A 764 20.86 4.63 -3.39
CA VAL A 764 19.39 4.50 -3.27
C VAL A 764 18.94 3.26 -4.04
N LEU A 765 18.20 2.37 -3.37
CA LEU A 765 17.64 1.16 -3.96
C LEU A 765 16.14 1.30 -4.08
N SER A 766 15.57 1.21 -5.29
CA SER A 766 14.14 1.26 -5.55
C SER A 766 13.78 0.49 -6.83
N GLY A 767 12.49 0.30 -7.08
CA GLY A 767 11.94 -0.54 -8.15
C GLY A 767 11.39 -1.87 -7.62
N GLY A 768 10.43 -2.44 -8.35
CA GLY A 768 9.67 -3.63 -7.93
C GLY A 768 10.51 -4.88 -7.63
N VAL A 769 11.71 -4.99 -8.21
CA VAL A 769 12.62 -6.11 -7.95
C VAL A 769 13.15 -6.10 -6.51
N PHE A 770 13.24 -4.93 -5.87
CA PHE A 770 13.64 -4.84 -4.45
C PHE A 770 12.51 -5.23 -3.47
N MET A 771 11.37 -5.70 -3.96
CA MET A 771 10.48 -6.54 -3.17
C MET A 771 11.01 -7.96 -2.96
N ASN A 772 12.06 -8.40 -3.63
CA ASN A 772 12.76 -9.63 -3.33
C ASN A 772 13.54 -9.47 -2.01
N ARG A 773 13.15 -10.23 -0.96
CA ARG A 773 13.73 -10.13 0.38
C ARG A 773 15.21 -10.49 0.37
N TYR A 774 15.56 -11.58 -0.31
CA TYR A 774 16.96 -12.02 -0.38
C TYR A 774 17.82 -10.92 -1.00
N LEU A 775 17.38 -10.38 -2.12
CA LEU A 775 18.13 -9.36 -2.85
C LEU A 775 18.31 -8.08 -2.02
N ILE A 776 17.24 -7.54 -1.44
CA ILE A 776 17.32 -6.28 -0.66
C ILE A 776 18.20 -6.44 0.59
N GLU A 777 18.04 -7.54 1.34
CA GLU A 777 18.80 -7.77 2.58
C GLU A 777 20.30 -7.97 2.30
N HIS A 778 20.66 -8.77 1.30
CA HIS A 778 22.06 -9.01 0.96
C HIS A 778 22.72 -7.81 0.27
N THR A 779 21.98 -7.08 -0.59
CA THR A 779 22.50 -5.88 -1.26
C THR A 779 22.78 -4.77 -0.26
N THR A 780 21.83 -4.48 0.65
CA THR A 780 22.02 -3.43 1.67
C THR A 780 23.18 -3.76 2.59
N ALA A 781 23.30 -5.01 3.05
CA ALA A 781 24.40 -5.45 3.89
C ALA A 781 25.75 -5.31 3.18
N SER A 782 25.87 -5.77 1.92
CA SER A 782 27.12 -5.73 1.14
C SER A 782 27.51 -4.29 0.78
N LEU A 783 26.58 -3.41 0.46
CA LEU A 783 26.86 -2.00 0.19
C LEU A 783 27.34 -1.28 1.46
N MET A 784 26.71 -1.53 2.60
CA MET A 784 27.13 -0.95 3.89
C MET A 784 28.52 -1.47 4.31
N GLU A 785 28.82 -2.74 4.09
CA GLU A 785 30.14 -3.32 4.31
C GLU A 785 31.19 -2.66 3.40
N ALA A 786 30.81 -2.30 2.16
CA ALA A 786 31.66 -1.55 1.22
C ALA A 786 31.81 -0.06 1.58
N GLY A 787 31.12 0.45 2.62
CA GLY A 787 31.24 1.82 3.13
C GLY A 787 30.24 2.82 2.54
N PHE A 788 29.18 2.33 1.88
CA PHE A 788 28.10 3.17 1.39
C PHE A 788 27.04 3.46 2.47
N THR A 789 26.43 4.65 2.38
CA THR A 789 25.14 4.94 3.03
C THR A 789 24.03 4.47 2.10
N VAL A 790 23.10 3.65 2.61
CA VAL A 790 22.04 3.07 1.79
C VAL A 790 20.68 3.61 2.22
N ALA A 791 19.90 4.10 1.27
CA ALA A 791 18.51 4.50 1.45
C ALA A 791 17.57 3.60 0.63
N ILE A 792 16.43 3.27 1.23
CA ILE A 792 15.36 2.47 0.60
C ILE A 792 14.01 3.12 0.91
N ASN A 793 12.97 2.81 0.15
CA ASN A 793 11.60 3.23 0.48
C ASN A 793 11.14 2.62 1.82
N ARG A 794 10.49 3.42 2.67
CA ARG A 794 9.97 3.06 3.99
C ARG A 794 8.48 3.35 4.16
N GLU A 795 8.04 4.56 3.82
CA GLU A 795 6.64 5.00 3.92
C GLU A 795 5.84 4.64 2.66
N LEU A 796 6.54 4.39 1.57
CA LEU A 796 5.99 3.96 0.29
C LEU A 796 6.54 2.60 -0.14
N PRO A 797 5.81 1.86 -0.99
CA PRO A 797 6.36 0.67 -1.63
C PRO A 797 7.53 1.02 -2.56
N PRO A 798 8.55 0.16 -2.68
CA PRO A 798 9.61 0.33 -3.68
C PRO A 798 9.12 0.07 -5.11
N ASN A 799 7.96 -0.58 -5.28
CA ASN A 799 7.32 -0.83 -6.58
C ASN A 799 6.53 0.39 -7.07
N ASP A 800 5.80 0.24 -8.16
CA ASP A 800 4.98 1.27 -8.80
C ASP A 800 4.01 2.00 -7.85
N GLY A 801 3.62 1.38 -6.74
CA GLY A 801 2.81 2.03 -5.70
C GLY A 801 3.48 3.23 -5.03
N GLY A 802 4.80 3.40 -5.16
CA GLY A 802 5.54 4.58 -4.69
C GLY A 802 5.87 5.60 -5.79
N LEU A 803 5.58 5.27 -7.05
CA LEU A 803 6.06 6.03 -8.20
C LEU A 803 5.45 7.44 -8.28
N SER A 804 4.17 7.59 -7.99
CA SER A 804 3.48 8.89 -8.08
C SER A 804 4.06 9.95 -7.14
N TYR A 805 4.53 9.54 -5.97
CA TYR A 805 5.25 10.44 -5.07
C TYR A 805 6.58 10.89 -5.68
N GLY A 806 7.33 9.99 -6.29
CA GLY A 806 8.54 10.32 -7.03
C GLY A 806 8.26 11.27 -8.21
N GLN A 807 7.18 11.03 -8.96
CA GLN A 807 6.75 11.93 -10.05
C GLN A 807 6.46 13.36 -9.53
N ALA A 808 5.74 13.46 -8.39
CA ALA A 808 5.43 14.73 -7.76
C ALA A 808 6.70 15.44 -7.28
N ALA A 809 7.65 14.70 -6.68
CA ALA A 809 8.92 15.23 -6.20
C ALA A 809 9.82 15.72 -7.34
N VAL A 810 9.91 14.97 -8.46
CA VAL A 810 10.62 15.41 -9.68
C VAL A 810 10.01 16.70 -10.23
N ALA A 811 8.68 16.75 -10.36
CA ALA A 811 8.01 17.94 -10.88
C ALA A 811 8.23 19.16 -9.97
N SER A 812 8.13 18.96 -8.64
CA SER A 812 8.38 20.03 -7.65
C SER A 812 9.82 20.55 -7.72
N ALA A 813 10.81 19.67 -7.83
CA ALA A 813 12.21 20.04 -7.91
C ALA A 813 12.52 20.83 -9.21
N ARG A 814 11.98 20.40 -10.33
CA ARG A 814 12.14 21.09 -11.63
C ARG A 814 11.50 22.46 -11.64
N LEU A 815 10.31 22.63 -11.07
CA LEU A 815 9.65 23.92 -10.92
C LEU A 815 10.44 24.88 -10.02
N GLY A 816 11.10 24.37 -8.98
CA GLY A 816 11.96 25.17 -8.12
C GLY A 816 13.31 25.58 -8.75
N SER A 817 13.70 24.95 -9.86
CA SER A 817 14.94 25.25 -10.60
C SER A 817 14.73 26.18 -11.79
N GLU A 818 13.48 26.42 -12.24
CA GLU A 818 13.08 27.39 -13.28
C GLU A 818 13.03 28.83 -12.71
#